data_3f66af8ef7da4a471b735e56caa53829
#
_entry.id   3f66af8ef7da4a471b735e56caa53829
#
_cell.length_a   1.000
_cell.length_b   1.000
_cell.length_c   1.000
_cell.angle_alpha   90.00
_cell.angle_beta   90.00
_cell.angle_gamma   90.00
#
_symmetry.space_group_name_H-M   'P 1'
#
loop_
_entity.id
_entity.type
_entity.pdbx_description
1 polymer ?
#
loop_
_entity_poly.entity_id
_entity_poly.type
_entity_poly.pdbx_seq_one_letter_code
_entity_poly.pdbx_strand_id
1 'polypeptide(L)'
;MSTSPTRIGLIGAGYIASWHADALRATPGVKITAVCDRSQGAVEASAGALGCRAFASVADLIAAKACDAVHVLTPPDTHKAIAIHCLEGGLDVLVEKPVALSADETREIAEAAARSGRQVHAGHNFLGLPSYTRLKRALAEGRFGRISEAQIDWCLPLAPLRSGPYGLWLMRAPQNLLLELGPHPFSFAVDLFGALDILSVVTGQPAILPGGEPRDQSWRILARAGDIDVSLTLSMVETIDNRCVTLRGSSGIARLDYAADTLVTTRDNTAELVLNPLAKELAQAGAHLREGLRNAVTQATSLNRKSPYGQSFRGMTRALYGGDAARFRIEPAVTVMQGIDDTLAKCTFPPAPAPAPAPVAVIGRLRPSVMVIGGTGYIGRALTRALVARGHDVRVLSRGSHGPFADIADHVETVPVALSDSAGITAAMDGIDTVYNLAKSMDTDWQAALQNDVGTGTRIGEAALTAGVRRLIYTGTIASYDMSDPRAVITEETGFGEIGNRNLYARSKAECERQLLEMHRERGLPLVIARPGIVVGGDGPLQHWGLGRWHGAGAVKLWGRGRNILPFVLVNDLCDALIVMMTRDGVEGESFNLTGAPMLTGRDYFDAIHARLGARLRVTSGNLTAMWMADAVKYALKRHALGRKSALRASLADWRSRGHFARFDNAKARRGLGWQPEADRAAFLDKALEARALFGL
;
A
#
# COMPACT_ATOMS: atom_id res chain seq x y z
N MET A 1 13.29 -26.02 32.52
CA MET A 1 12.87 -25.07 31.45
C MET A 1 12.47 -23.78 32.12
N SER A 2 13.00 -22.63 31.75
CA SER A 2 12.71 -21.33 32.35
C SER A 2 11.21 -21.07 32.27
N THR A 3 10.56 -20.79 33.40
CA THR A 3 9.14 -20.46 33.50
C THR A 3 8.81 -19.04 33.04
N SER A 4 9.82 -18.24 32.71
CA SER A 4 9.65 -16.85 32.27
C SER A 4 9.57 -16.76 30.75
N PRO A 5 8.61 -16.00 30.21
CA PRO A 5 8.47 -15.82 28.78
C PRO A 5 9.66 -15.04 28.18
N THR A 6 10.08 -15.41 26.97
CA THR A 6 11.08 -14.65 26.19
C THR A 6 10.53 -13.24 25.90
N ARG A 7 11.28 -12.22 26.28
CA ARG A 7 10.90 -10.82 26.09
C ARG A 7 11.32 -10.33 24.70
N ILE A 8 10.36 -9.83 23.91
CA ILE A 8 10.57 -9.42 22.51
C ILE A 8 10.44 -7.91 22.37
N GLY A 9 11.43 -7.29 21.71
CA GLY A 9 11.39 -5.91 21.22
C GLY A 9 11.04 -5.86 19.74
N LEU A 10 10.23 -4.89 19.31
CA LEU A 10 9.97 -4.60 17.90
C LEU A 10 10.72 -3.33 17.52
N ILE A 11 11.59 -3.38 16.51
CA ILE A 11 12.32 -2.22 15.98
C ILE A 11 11.72 -1.86 14.62
N GLY A 12 11.01 -0.73 14.58
CA GLY A 12 10.14 -0.31 13.50
C GLY A 12 8.66 -0.48 13.88
N ALA A 13 7.90 0.63 13.90
CA ALA A 13 6.46 0.67 14.21
C ALA A 13 5.58 0.77 12.96
N GLY A 14 6.09 0.34 11.79
CA GLY A 14 5.42 0.37 10.50
C GLY A 14 4.33 -0.72 10.33
N TYR A 15 3.78 -0.81 9.12
CA TYR A 15 2.71 -1.76 8.76
C TYR A 15 3.06 -3.21 9.12
N ILE A 16 4.30 -3.66 8.84
CA ILE A 16 4.70 -5.05 9.07
C ILE A 16 4.75 -5.40 10.56
N ALA A 17 5.01 -4.42 11.43
CA ALA A 17 5.07 -4.61 12.88
C ALA A 17 3.75 -5.15 13.46
N SER A 18 2.61 -4.77 12.89
CA SER A 18 1.30 -5.27 13.32
C SER A 18 1.13 -6.77 13.09
N TRP A 19 1.67 -7.31 12.00
CA TRP A 19 1.63 -8.75 11.68
C TRP A 19 2.53 -9.55 12.62
N HIS A 20 3.74 -9.04 12.89
CA HIS A 20 4.63 -9.64 13.88
C HIS A 20 4.01 -9.62 15.29
N ALA A 21 3.44 -8.48 15.70
CA ALA A 21 2.79 -8.35 17.00
C ALA A 21 1.63 -9.33 17.17
N ASP A 22 0.77 -9.48 16.14
CA ASP A 22 -0.34 -10.45 16.17
C ASP A 22 0.16 -11.91 16.22
N ALA A 23 1.24 -12.22 15.52
CA ALA A 23 1.84 -13.54 15.53
C ALA A 23 2.48 -13.86 16.88
N LEU A 24 3.27 -12.93 17.44
CA LEU A 24 3.92 -13.07 18.74
C LEU A 24 2.91 -13.24 19.88
N ARG A 25 1.81 -12.45 19.88
CA ARG A 25 0.72 -12.60 20.85
C ARG A 25 0.04 -13.98 20.81
N ALA A 26 0.08 -14.63 19.64
CA ALA A 26 -0.46 -15.97 19.45
C ALA A 26 0.56 -17.10 19.69
N THR A 27 1.81 -16.76 20.02
CA THR A 27 2.92 -17.73 20.23
C THR A 27 3.13 -17.94 21.73
N PRO A 28 3.00 -19.18 22.24
CA PRO A 28 3.25 -19.45 23.66
C PRO A 28 4.70 -19.17 24.05
N GLY A 29 4.90 -18.74 25.29
CA GLY A 29 6.24 -18.55 25.85
C GLY A 29 6.96 -17.27 25.42
N VAL A 30 6.27 -16.34 24.71
CA VAL A 30 6.86 -15.05 24.34
C VAL A 30 5.98 -13.87 24.80
N LYS A 31 6.60 -12.71 25.04
CA LYS A 31 5.90 -11.48 25.44
C LYS A 31 6.56 -10.28 24.78
N ILE A 32 5.77 -9.42 24.14
CA ILE A 32 6.25 -8.12 23.63
C ILE A 32 6.45 -7.18 24.81
N THR A 33 7.66 -6.65 24.98
CA THR A 33 8.03 -5.80 26.12
C THR A 33 8.50 -4.42 25.70
N ALA A 34 8.87 -4.23 24.42
CA ALA A 34 9.39 -2.97 23.92
C ALA A 34 9.01 -2.74 22.45
N VAL A 35 8.87 -1.48 22.07
CA VAL A 35 8.82 -1.01 20.68
C VAL A 35 9.80 0.15 20.54
N CYS A 36 10.54 0.18 19.44
CA CYS A 36 11.49 1.23 19.11
C CYS A 36 11.18 1.80 17.71
N ASP A 37 11.07 3.11 17.59
CA ASP A 37 10.96 3.81 16.29
C ASP A 37 11.46 5.24 16.44
N ARG A 38 12.05 5.80 15.39
CA ARG A 38 12.50 7.20 15.36
C ARG A 38 11.34 8.19 15.38
N SER A 39 10.16 7.78 14.94
CA SER A 39 8.94 8.59 14.98
C SER A 39 8.30 8.50 16.37
N GLN A 40 8.39 9.59 17.15
CA GLN A 40 7.81 9.69 18.48
C GLN A 40 6.33 9.28 18.50
N GLY A 41 5.52 9.83 17.59
CA GLY A 41 4.09 9.51 17.51
C GLY A 41 3.80 8.05 17.14
N ALA A 42 4.61 7.45 16.25
CA ALA A 42 4.43 6.05 15.84
C ALA A 42 4.79 5.09 16.99
N VAL A 43 5.89 5.35 17.70
CA VAL A 43 6.33 4.49 18.80
C VAL A 43 5.38 4.56 19.99
N GLU A 44 4.89 5.74 20.35
CA GLU A 44 3.94 5.93 21.46
C GLU A 44 2.59 5.24 21.16
N ALA A 45 2.04 5.44 19.95
CA ALA A 45 0.81 4.79 19.52
C ALA A 45 0.94 3.27 19.53
N SER A 46 2.06 2.74 19.03
CA SER A 46 2.33 1.30 18.98
C SER A 46 2.53 0.73 20.38
N ALA A 47 3.32 1.39 21.22
CA ALA A 47 3.56 0.97 22.60
C ALA A 47 2.27 0.97 23.44
N GLY A 48 1.44 2.01 23.31
CA GLY A 48 0.12 2.07 23.97
C GLY A 48 -0.81 0.93 23.53
N ALA A 49 -0.88 0.62 22.22
CA ALA A 49 -1.69 -0.48 21.69
C ALA A 49 -1.18 -1.87 22.11
N LEU A 50 0.12 -2.01 22.34
CA LEU A 50 0.78 -3.26 22.72
C LEU A 50 0.91 -3.43 24.24
N GLY A 51 0.76 -2.35 25.02
CA GLY A 51 0.97 -2.34 26.47
C GLY A 51 2.43 -2.58 26.85
N CYS A 52 3.39 -1.98 26.13
CA CYS A 52 4.81 -2.17 26.30
C CYS A 52 5.57 -0.82 26.37
N ARG A 53 6.89 -0.88 26.58
CA ARG A 53 7.73 0.32 26.69
C ARG A 53 8.05 0.88 25.30
N ALA A 54 8.07 2.22 25.18
CA ALA A 54 8.48 2.95 23.99
C ALA A 54 9.95 3.37 24.09
N PHE A 55 10.70 3.30 22.97
CA PHE A 55 12.08 3.74 22.86
C PHE A 55 12.29 4.52 21.56
N ALA A 56 12.98 5.65 21.63
CA ALA A 56 13.30 6.45 20.46
C ALA A 56 14.56 5.95 19.72
N SER A 57 15.44 5.20 20.41
CA SER A 57 16.66 4.65 19.82
C SER A 57 16.87 3.18 20.21
N VAL A 58 17.58 2.45 19.32
CA VAL A 58 18.00 1.06 19.59
C VAL A 58 18.99 0.99 20.75
N ALA A 59 19.88 1.97 20.88
CA ALA A 59 20.84 2.05 21.97
C ALA A 59 20.17 2.13 23.34
N ASP A 60 19.12 2.96 23.48
CA ASP A 60 18.34 3.09 24.72
C ASP A 60 17.59 1.79 25.05
N LEU A 61 17.05 1.11 24.04
CA LEU A 61 16.38 -0.18 24.21
C LEU A 61 17.35 -1.24 24.75
N ILE A 62 18.57 -1.31 24.21
CA ILE A 62 19.63 -2.23 24.65
C ILE A 62 20.08 -1.87 26.07
N ALA A 63 20.42 -0.59 26.33
CA ALA A 63 20.88 -0.11 27.64
C ALA A 63 19.86 -0.38 28.75
N ALA A 64 18.58 -0.26 28.43
CA ALA A 64 17.47 -0.55 29.34
C ALA A 64 17.22 -2.04 29.59
N LYS A 65 17.94 -2.96 28.90
CA LYS A 65 17.72 -4.42 28.93
C LYS A 65 16.23 -4.78 28.78
N ALA A 66 15.58 -4.12 27.83
CA ALA A 66 14.13 -4.14 27.70
C ALA A 66 13.58 -5.47 27.16
N CYS A 67 14.40 -6.26 26.46
CA CYS A 67 14.03 -7.52 25.83
C CYS A 67 15.23 -8.49 25.76
N ASP A 68 14.96 -9.74 25.37
CA ASP A 68 15.94 -10.80 25.18
C ASP A 68 16.21 -11.03 23.69
N ALA A 69 15.23 -10.72 22.84
CA ALA A 69 15.33 -10.78 21.39
C ALA A 69 14.58 -9.63 20.74
N VAL A 70 14.94 -9.31 19.50
CA VAL A 70 14.30 -8.24 18.73
C VAL A 70 13.88 -8.71 17.33
N HIS A 71 12.79 -8.14 16.82
CA HIS A 71 12.43 -8.21 15.42
C HIS A 71 12.77 -6.87 14.76
N VAL A 72 13.67 -6.87 13.79
CA VAL A 72 14.06 -5.71 12.99
C VAL A 72 13.12 -5.61 11.80
N LEU A 73 12.27 -4.58 11.79
CA LEU A 73 11.12 -4.39 10.91
C LEU A 73 11.18 -3.03 10.19
N THR A 74 12.36 -2.47 10.09
CA THR A 74 12.68 -1.18 9.48
C THR A 74 12.84 -1.32 7.96
N PRO A 75 13.08 -0.24 7.20
CA PRO A 75 13.45 -0.37 5.79
C PRO A 75 14.75 -1.16 5.57
N PRO A 76 14.86 -1.92 4.46
CA PRO A 76 15.96 -2.85 4.22
C PRO A 76 17.37 -2.26 4.28
N ASP A 77 17.52 -1.00 3.86
CA ASP A 77 18.79 -0.24 3.91
C ASP A 77 19.32 0.02 5.33
N THR A 78 18.52 -0.25 6.34
CA THR A 78 18.93 -0.10 7.76
C THR A 78 19.15 -1.44 8.48
N HIS A 79 18.77 -2.56 7.86
CA HIS A 79 18.74 -3.87 8.50
C HIS A 79 20.11 -4.28 9.03
N LYS A 80 21.17 -4.22 8.18
CA LYS A 80 22.53 -4.63 8.56
C LYS A 80 23.02 -3.91 9.82
N ALA A 81 23.00 -2.59 9.81
CA ALA A 81 23.51 -1.80 10.91
C ALA A 81 22.75 -2.05 12.24
N ILE A 82 21.42 -2.14 12.16
CA ILE A 82 20.58 -2.39 13.34
C ILE A 82 20.76 -3.81 13.85
N ALA A 83 20.81 -4.81 12.97
CA ALA A 83 20.98 -6.22 13.35
C ALA A 83 22.33 -6.44 14.06
N ILE A 84 23.44 -5.95 13.48
CA ILE A 84 24.77 -6.06 14.07
C ILE A 84 24.80 -5.37 15.45
N HIS A 85 24.26 -4.16 15.56
CA HIS A 85 24.22 -3.42 16.84
C HIS A 85 23.43 -4.18 17.92
N CYS A 86 22.32 -4.82 17.57
CA CYS A 86 21.52 -5.63 18.51
C CYS A 86 22.26 -6.91 18.92
N LEU A 87 22.91 -7.62 17.98
CA LEU A 87 23.69 -8.82 18.25
C LEU A 87 24.86 -8.53 19.21
N GLU A 88 25.62 -7.47 18.93
CA GLU A 88 26.71 -6.98 19.78
C GLU A 88 26.20 -6.49 21.15
N GLY A 89 24.98 -5.96 21.20
CA GLY A 89 24.27 -5.63 22.43
C GLY A 89 23.73 -6.82 23.22
N GLY A 90 23.98 -8.04 22.75
CA GLY A 90 23.63 -9.29 23.45
C GLY A 90 22.19 -9.75 23.24
N LEU A 91 21.51 -9.32 22.17
CA LEU A 91 20.15 -9.72 21.81
C LEU A 91 20.16 -10.76 20.69
N ASP A 92 19.23 -11.72 20.73
CA ASP A 92 18.90 -12.53 19.55
C ASP A 92 18.05 -11.70 18.57
N VAL A 93 18.23 -11.94 17.27
CA VAL A 93 17.65 -11.07 16.25
C VAL A 93 16.86 -11.86 15.21
N LEU A 94 15.64 -11.41 14.88
CA LEU A 94 14.98 -11.73 13.62
C LEU A 94 15.05 -10.49 12.74
N VAL A 95 15.51 -10.66 11.49
CA VAL A 95 15.54 -9.57 10.50
C VAL A 95 14.49 -9.83 9.42
N GLU A 96 13.63 -8.85 9.16
CA GLU A 96 12.68 -8.95 8.03
C GLU A 96 13.42 -9.05 6.69
N LYS A 97 12.70 -9.63 5.71
CA LYS A 97 13.21 -9.76 4.34
C LYS A 97 13.15 -8.39 3.59
N PRO A 98 14.12 -8.13 2.69
CA PRO A 98 15.39 -8.85 2.54
C PRO A 98 16.23 -8.64 3.79
N VAL A 99 17.00 -9.67 4.19
CA VAL A 99 17.79 -9.58 5.42
C VAL A 99 18.81 -8.44 5.36
N ALA A 100 19.40 -8.23 4.18
CA ALA A 100 20.27 -7.10 3.86
C ALA A 100 20.17 -6.81 2.36
N LEU A 101 20.98 -5.90 1.82
CA LEU A 101 20.94 -5.52 0.41
C LEU A 101 21.78 -6.41 -0.50
N SER A 102 22.60 -7.30 0.07
CA SER A 102 23.43 -8.27 -0.66
C SER A 102 23.72 -9.51 0.19
N ALA A 103 24.27 -10.54 -0.46
CA ALA A 103 24.76 -11.73 0.23
C ALA A 103 25.93 -11.39 1.16
N ASP A 104 26.84 -10.50 0.76
CA ASP A 104 27.96 -10.07 1.59
C ASP A 104 27.50 -9.37 2.87
N GLU A 105 26.57 -8.44 2.78
CA GLU A 105 25.98 -7.81 3.95
C GLU A 105 25.26 -8.81 4.86
N THR A 106 24.63 -9.83 4.27
CA THR A 106 23.97 -10.89 5.04
C THR A 106 25.00 -11.78 5.75
N ARG A 107 26.19 -12.04 5.14
CA ARG A 107 27.31 -12.74 5.78
C ARG A 107 27.88 -11.94 6.96
N GLU A 108 28.06 -10.62 6.82
CA GLU A 108 28.49 -9.76 7.91
C GLU A 108 27.57 -9.87 9.15
N ILE A 109 26.26 -9.95 8.94
CA ILE A 109 25.28 -10.18 10.03
C ILE A 109 25.50 -11.57 10.66
N ALA A 110 25.68 -12.61 9.83
CA ALA A 110 25.94 -13.96 10.32
C ALA A 110 27.24 -14.04 11.14
N GLU A 111 28.30 -13.39 10.69
CA GLU A 111 29.56 -13.27 11.42
C GLU A 111 29.42 -12.52 12.74
N ALA A 112 28.64 -11.44 12.77
CA ALA A 112 28.37 -10.72 14.02
C ALA A 112 27.61 -11.59 15.02
N ALA A 113 26.66 -12.41 14.56
CA ALA A 113 25.96 -13.39 15.39
C ALA A 113 26.93 -14.44 15.97
N ALA A 114 27.83 -14.96 15.14
CA ALA A 114 28.84 -15.93 15.58
C ALA A 114 29.80 -15.31 16.60
N ARG A 115 30.29 -14.09 16.38
CA ARG A 115 31.18 -13.37 17.32
C ARG A 115 30.50 -13.08 18.65
N SER A 116 29.22 -12.72 18.65
CA SER A 116 28.47 -12.39 19.87
C SER A 116 27.89 -13.59 20.58
N GLY A 117 27.95 -14.79 19.99
CA GLY A 117 27.31 -16.00 20.51
C GLY A 117 25.77 -15.90 20.53
N ARG A 118 25.19 -15.05 19.66
CA ARG A 118 23.74 -14.82 19.56
C ARG A 118 23.16 -15.46 18.32
N GLN A 119 21.84 -15.65 18.32
CA GLN A 119 21.14 -16.21 17.18
C GLN A 119 20.58 -15.09 16.30
N VAL A 120 20.66 -15.31 14.97
CA VAL A 120 20.00 -14.46 14.00
C VAL A 120 19.15 -15.30 13.04
N HIS A 121 17.96 -14.81 12.74
CA HIS A 121 16.97 -15.47 11.90
C HIS A 121 16.45 -14.53 10.82
N ALA A 122 16.05 -15.10 9.68
CA ALA A 122 15.48 -14.38 8.55
C ALA A 122 13.94 -14.42 8.56
N GLY A 123 13.31 -13.31 8.25
CA GLY A 123 11.86 -13.14 8.18
C GLY A 123 11.21 -13.74 6.93
N HIS A 124 11.61 -14.94 6.50
CA HIS A 124 11.03 -15.65 5.35
C HIS A 124 9.66 -16.25 5.72
N ASN A 125 8.69 -15.41 6.02
CA ASN A 125 7.42 -15.76 6.65
C ASN A 125 6.65 -16.88 5.93
N PHE A 126 6.64 -16.93 4.59
CA PHE A 126 5.88 -17.93 3.84
C PHE A 126 6.35 -19.37 4.06
N LEU A 127 7.61 -19.60 4.47
CA LEU A 127 8.08 -20.90 4.91
C LEU A 127 7.36 -21.39 6.18
N GLY A 128 6.67 -20.50 6.90
CA GLY A 128 5.84 -20.81 8.06
C GLY A 128 4.41 -21.29 7.74
N LEU A 129 4.02 -21.35 6.46
CA LEU A 129 2.66 -21.74 6.08
C LEU A 129 2.35 -23.20 6.44
N PRO A 130 1.14 -23.49 6.97
CA PRO A 130 0.69 -24.85 7.20
C PRO A 130 0.71 -25.74 5.95
N SER A 131 0.33 -25.19 4.79
CA SER A 131 0.38 -25.91 3.50
C SER A 131 1.81 -26.24 3.08
N TYR A 132 2.76 -25.34 3.32
CA TYR A 132 4.18 -25.58 3.05
C TYR A 132 4.75 -26.69 3.96
N THR A 133 4.41 -26.68 5.23
CA THR A 133 4.79 -27.76 6.15
C THR A 133 4.23 -29.12 5.68
N ARG A 134 3.02 -29.16 5.12
CA ARG A 134 2.44 -30.37 4.50
C ARG A 134 3.20 -30.79 3.25
N LEU A 135 3.60 -29.83 2.40
CA LEU A 135 4.42 -30.10 1.22
C LEU A 135 5.76 -30.72 1.60
N LYS A 136 6.49 -30.13 2.55
CA LYS A 136 7.77 -30.66 3.05
C LYS A 136 7.63 -32.10 3.56
N ARG A 137 6.57 -32.38 4.32
CA ARG A 137 6.27 -33.73 4.79
C ARG A 137 6.03 -34.70 3.63
N ALA A 138 5.21 -34.31 2.65
CA ALA A 138 4.91 -35.14 1.50
C ALA A 138 6.16 -35.44 0.63
N LEU A 139 7.09 -34.48 0.55
CA LEU A 139 8.40 -34.67 -0.09
C LEU A 139 9.26 -35.64 0.69
N ALA A 140 9.37 -35.47 2.01
CA ALA A 140 10.16 -36.39 2.88
C ALA A 140 9.62 -37.83 2.86
N GLU A 141 8.30 -37.99 2.67
CA GLU A 141 7.65 -39.30 2.51
C GLU A 141 7.81 -39.87 1.08
N GLY A 142 8.53 -39.20 0.20
CA GLY A 142 8.77 -39.65 -1.19
C GLY A 142 7.53 -39.67 -2.08
N ARG A 143 6.49 -38.94 -1.73
CA ARG A 143 5.17 -39.04 -2.42
C ARG A 143 5.18 -38.65 -3.89
N PHE A 144 6.18 -37.93 -4.34
CA PHE A 144 6.26 -37.42 -5.72
C PHE A 144 7.38 -38.13 -6.51
N GLY A 145 8.09 -39.06 -5.87
CA GLY A 145 9.29 -39.69 -6.45
C GLY A 145 10.44 -38.67 -6.55
N ARG A 146 11.30 -38.84 -7.56
CA ARG A 146 12.39 -37.90 -7.83
C ARG A 146 11.83 -36.63 -8.45
N ILE A 147 12.07 -35.48 -7.82
CA ILE A 147 11.72 -34.19 -8.39
C ILE A 147 12.67 -33.85 -9.53
N SER A 148 12.13 -33.41 -10.66
CA SER A 148 12.89 -32.99 -11.84
C SER A 148 12.75 -31.53 -12.16
N GLU A 149 11.62 -30.92 -11.76
CA GLU A 149 11.31 -29.52 -12.10
C GLU A 149 10.58 -28.83 -10.95
N ALA A 150 10.92 -27.57 -10.71
CA ALA A 150 10.22 -26.69 -9.81
C ALA A 150 9.91 -25.35 -10.52
N GLN A 151 8.66 -24.94 -10.46
CA GLN A 151 8.23 -23.61 -10.90
C GLN A 151 7.70 -22.85 -9.70
N ILE A 152 8.21 -21.63 -9.49
CA ILE A 152 7.83 -20.78 -8.35
C ILE A 152 7.44 -19.39 -8.88
N ASP A 153 6.19 -19.05 -8.72
CA ASP A 153 5.60 -17.83 -9.27
C ASP A 153 5.24 -16.84 -8.15
N TRP A 154 5.64 -15.60 -8.35
CA TRP A 154 5.15 -14.42 -7.62
C TRP A 154 4.51 -13.47 -8.63
N CYS A 155 3.25 -13.66 -8.95
CA CYS A 155 2.53 -12.85 -9.91
C CYS A 155 1.39 -12.11 -9.20
N LEU A 156 1.56 -10.81 -8.99
CA LEU A 156 0.61 -9.98 -8.25
C LEU A 156 0.78 -8.52 -8.68
N PRO A 157 -0.31 -7.77 -8.96
CA PRO A 157 -0.20 -6.35 -9.27
C PRO A 157 0.35 -5.56 -8.08
N LEU A 158 1.36 -4.73 -8.33
CA LEU A 158 1.98 -3.89 -7.32
C LEU A 158 1.41 -2.46 -7.39
N ALA A 159 0.56 -2.09 -6.43
CA ALA A 159 -0.10 -0.79 -6.39
C ALA A 159 0.87 0.42 -6.43
N PRO A 160 2.02 0.44 -5.73
CA PRO A 160 2.98 1.54 -5.82
C PRO A 160 3.52 1.83 -7.22
N LEU A 161 3.68 0.84 -8.09
CA LEU A 161 4.09 1.06 -9.48
C LEU A 161 3.07 1.87 -10.28
N ARG A 162 1.82 1.87 -9.89
CA ARG A 162 0.68 2.41 -10.64
C ARG A 162 0.19 3.75 -10.12
N SER A 163 0.18 3.90 -8.81
CA SER A 163 -0.42 5.07 -8.16
C SER A 163 0.45 5.69 -7.07
N GLY A 164 1.69 5.23 -6.92
CA GLY A 164 2.57 5.66 -5.83
C GLY A 164 2.13 5.12 -4.45
N PRO A 165 2.75 5.56 -3.38
CA PRO A 165 3.79 6.60 -3.32
C PRO A 165 5.13 6.14 -3.91
N TYR A 166 5.69 6.92 -4.82
CA TYR A 166 6.94 6.58 -5.54
C TYR A 166 8.22 6.78 -4.71
N GLY A 167 8.12 7.43 -3.56
CA GLY A 167 9.24 7.59 -2.61
C GLY A 167 9.54 6.37 -1.74
N LEU A 168 8.77 5.28 -1.87
CA LEU A 168 9.04 4.04 -1.16
C LEU A 168 10.40 3.46 -1.56
N TRP A 169 11.07 2.80 -0.62
CA TRP A 169 12.38 2.21 -0.84
C TRP A 169 12.41 1.30 -2.09
N LEU A 170 11.41 0.46 -2.26
CA LEU A 170 11.32 -0.46 -3.40
C LEU A 170 11.23 0.25 -4.77
N MET A 171 10.87 1.54 -4.80
CA MET A 171 10.74 2.34 -6.03
C MET A 171 11.98 3.18 -6.33
N ARG A 172 12.94 3.30 -5.41
CA ARG A 172 14.10 4.20 -5.54
C ARG A 172 15.12 3.74 -6.58
N ALA A 173 15.24 2.43 -6.78
CA ALA A 173 16.20 1.88 -7.75
C ALA A 173 15.59 0.65 -8.46
N PRO A 174 16.00 0.35 -9.71
CA PRO A 174 15.44 -0.75 -10.50
C PRO A 174 15.54 -2.12 -9.80
N GLN A 175 16.67 -2.39 -9.17
CA GLN A 175 16.94 -3.65 -8.46
C GLN A 175 16.10 -3.83 -7.20
N ASN A 176 15.59 -2.76 -6.61
CA ASN A 176 14.88 -2.82 -5.33
C ASN A 176 13.57 -3.62 -5.41
N LEU A 177 12.94 -3.70 -6.59
CA LEU A 177 11.77 -4.56 -6.79
C LEU A 177 12.13 -6.05 -6.62
N LEU A 178 13.25 -6.48 -7.17
CA LEU A 178 13.73 -7.85 -7.00
C LEU A 178 14.20 -8.09 -5.56
N LEU A 179 14.93 -7.15 -4.96
CA LEU A 179 15.35 -7.24 -3.55
C LEU A 179 14.15 -7.35 -2.59
N GLU A 180 13.04 -6.65 -2.87
CA GLU A 180 11.84 -6.67 -2.03
C GLU A 180 11.02 -7.95 -2.21
N LEU A 181 10.82 -8.41 -3.44
CA LEU A 181 9.91 -9.51 -3.78
C LEU A 181 10.62 -10.84 -3.98
N GLY A 182 11.85 -10.82 -4.48
CA GLY A 182 12.67 -12.01 -4.77
C GLY A 182 12.91 -12.92 -3.57
N PRO A 183 13.15 -12.42 -2.35
CA PRO A 183 13.35 -13.29 -1.20
C PRO A 183 12.24 -14.33 -0.98
N HIS A 184 11.00 -14.03 -1.38
CA HIS A 184 9.90 -14.96 -1.24
C HIS A 184 10.03 -16.22 -2.13
N PRO A 185 10.11 -16.13 -3.48
CA PRO A 185 10.30 -17.31 -4.32
C PRO A 185 11.67 -17.96 -4.11
N PHE A 186 12.74 -17.19 -3.90
CA PHE A 186 14.06 -17.74 -3.65
C PHE A 186 14.12 -18.53 -2.35
N SER A 187 13.44 -18.09 -1.28
CA SER A 187 13.42 -18.84 -0.01
C SER A 187 12.78 -20.22 -0.15
N PHE A 188 11.72 -20.37 -0.94
CA PHE A 188 11.15 -21.67 -1.24
C PHE A 188 12.15 -22.57 -2.00
N ALA A 189 12.79 -22.03 -3.05
CA ALA A 189 13.74 -22.79 -3.84
C ALA A 189 14.94 -23.27 -2.99
N VAL A 190 15.51 -22.37 -2.20
CA VAL A 190 16.66 -22.67 -1.33
C VAL A 190 16.29 -23.64 -0.21
N ASP A 191 15.14 -23.47 0.46
CA ASP A 191 14.71 -24.40 1.52
C ASP A 191 14.34 -25.79 1.00
N LEU A 192 13.95 -25.89 -0.28
CA LEU A 192 13.62 -27.18 -0.92
C LEU A 192 14.82 -27.87 -1.52
N PHE A 193 15.73 -27.13 -2.15
CA PHE A 193 16.75 -27.71 -3.06
C PHE A 193 18.17 -27.21 -2.80
N GLY A 194 18.38 -26.23 -1.92
CA GLY A 194 19.68 -25.62 -1.66
C GLY A 194 20.03 -24.49 -2.65
N ALA A 195 21.33 -24.30 -2.86
CA ALA A 195 21.84 -23.23 -3.71
C ALA A 195 21.38 -23.37 -5.18
N LEU A 196 21.17 -22.25 -5.83
CA LEU A 196 20.74 -22.15 -7.21
C LEU A 196 21.89 -21.67 -8.10
N ASP A 197 22.14 -22.37 -9.19
CA ASP A 197 22.94 -21.88 -10.31
C ASP A 197 22.03 -21.11 -11.27
N ILE A 198 22.18 -19.78 -11.36
CA ILE A 198 21.36 -18.92 -12.20
C ILE A 198 21.84 -19.01 -13.65
N LEU A 199 21.04 -19.61 -14.51
CA LEU A 199 21.40 -19.85 -15.92
C LEU A 199 21.07 -18.65 -16.81
N SER A 200 19.86 -18.11 -16.68
CA SER A 200 19.37 -17.02 -17.54
C SER A 200 18.34 -16.16 -16.81
N VAL A 201 18.34 -14.88 -17.14
CA VAL A 201 17.39 -13.89 -16.61
C VAL A 201 16.84 -13.07 -17.77
N VAL A 202 15.52 -12.93 -17.83
CA VAL A 202 14.83 -12.07 -18.77
C VAL A 202 13.96 -11.09 -17.97
N THR A 203 14.23 -9.80 -18.14
CA THR A 203 13.40 -8.71 -17.59
C THR A 203 12.53 -8.09 -18.68
N GLY A 204 11.46 -7.41 -18.30
CA GLY A 204 10.60 -6.75 -19.27
C GLY A 204 9.32 -6.15 -18.69
N GLN A 205 8.41 -5.79 -19.61
CA GLN A 205 7.14 -5.13 -19.29
C GLN A 205 7.36 -3.84 -18.48
N PRO A 206 8.16 -2.86 -18.96
CA PRO A 206 8.51 -1.70 -18.16
C PRO A 206 7.30 -0.80 -17.91
N ALA A 207 7.10 -0.40 -16.65
CA ALA A 207 6.26 0.73 -16.27
C ALA A 207 7.09 2.01 -16.31
N ILE A 208 6.52 3.09 -16.82
CA ILE A 208 7.18 4.40 -16.81
C ILE A 208 6.76 5.13 -15.53
N LEU A 209 7.73 5.40 -14.66
CA LEU A 209 7.49 6.17 -13.45
C LEU A 209 7.32 7.67 -13.74
N PRO A 210 6.69 8.44 -12.86
CA PRO A 210 6.75 9.90 -12.92
C PRO A 210 8.21 10.38 -12.93
N GLY A 211 8.59 11.15 -13.96
CA GLY A 211 9.99 11.50 -14.24
C GLY A 211 10.57 10.79 -15.47
N GLY A 212 9.81 9.86 -16.07
CA GLY A 212 10.17 9.18 -17.31
C GLY A 212 11.04 7.94 -17.15
N GLU A 213 11.38 7.55 -15.92
CA GLU A 213 12.21 6.38 -15.66
C GLU A 213 11.44 5.07 -15.91
N PRO A 214 11.96 4.14 -16.76
CA PRO A 214 11.39 2.83 -16.90
C PRO A 214 11.68 1.96 -15.67
N ARG A 215 10.71 1.10 -15.30
CA ARG A 215 10.82 0.11 -14.22
C ARG A 215 10.31 -1.21 -14.73
N ASP A 216 11.19 -2.19 -14.91
CA ASP A 216 10.79 -3.53 -15.29
C ASP A 216 9.84 -4.11 -14.23
N GLN A 217 8.74 -4.67 -14.71
CA GLN A 217 7.68 -5.26 -13.88
C GLN A 217 7.70 -6.78 -13.90
N SER A 218 8.56 -7.38 -14.71
CA SER A 218 8.60 -8.83 -14.89
C SER A 218 10.05 -9.32 -14.90
N TRP A 219 10.31 -10.36 -14.10
CA TRP A 219 11.55 -11.13 -14.11
C TRP A 219 11.23 -12.60 -14.33
N ARG A 220 11.88 -13.22 -15.29
CA ARG A 220 11.85 -14.66 -15.54
C ARG A 220 13.26 -15.19 -15.39
N ILE A 221 13.45 -16.06 -14.41
CA ILE A 221 14.75 -16.55 -13.99
C ILE A 221 14.76 -18.06 -14.21
N LEU A 222 15.68 -18.55 -15.00
CA LEU A 222 15.96 -19.97 -15.14
C LEU A 222 17.18 -20.30 -14.32
N ALA A 223 17.07 -21.31 -13.48
CA ALA A 223 18.11 -21.75 -12.59
C ALA A 223 18.16 -23.28 -12.50
N ARG A 224 19.19 -23.80 -11.89
CA ARG A 224 19.38 -25.23 -11.60
C ARG A 224 19.82 -25.44 -10.15
N ALA A 225 19.25 -26.45 -9.50
CA ALA A 225 19.68 -26.92 -8.19
C ALA A 225 20.04 -28.39 -8.28
N GLY A 226 21.32 -28.71 -8.40
CA GLY A 226 21.77 -30.06 -8.75
C GLY A 226 21.17 -30.50 -10.10
N ASP A 227 20.38 -31.57 -10.10
CA ASP A 227 19.71 -32.13 -11.29
C ASP A 227 18.27 -31.55 -11.48
N ILE A 228 17.85 -30.58 -10.68
CA ILE A 228 16.49 -30.03 -10.71
C ILE A 228 16.50 -28.73 -11.49
N ASP A 229 15.67 -28.65 -12.54
CA ASP A 229 15.45 -27.41 -13.24
C ASP A 229 14.47 -26.53 -12.44
N VAL A 230 14.86 -25.27 -12.19
CA VAL A 230 14.09 -24.31 -11.38
C VAL A 230 13.76 -23.09 -12.23
N SER A 231 12.48 -22.77 -12.32
CA SER A 231 12.03 -21.51 -12.90
C SER A 231 11.38 -20.61 -11.85
N LEU A 232 11.85 -19.37 -11.75
CA LEU A 232 11.28 -18.35 -10.86
C LEU A 232 10.67 -17.24 -11.72
N THR A 233 9.38 -16.94 -11.48
CA THR A 233 8.69 -15.85 -12.16
C THR A 233 8.24 -14.81 -11.13
N LEU A 234 8.73 -13.57 -11.31
CA LEU A 234 8.18 -12.42 -10.60
C LEU A 234 7.50 -11.52 -11.62
N SER A 235 6.23 -11.20 -11.41
CA SER A 235 5.50 -10.33 -12.31
C SER A 235 4.48 -9.49 -11.57
N MET A 236 4.46 -8.18 -11.88
CA MET A 236 3.51 -7.21 -11.33
C MET A 236 2.49 -6.76 -12.38
N VAL A 237 2.48 -7.41 -13.54
CA VAL A 237 1.59 -7.09 -14.67
C VAL A 237 0.22 -7.71 -14.51
N GLU A 238 0.14 -8.90 -13.95
CA GLU A 238 -1.09 -9.67 -13.82
C GLU A 238 -2.12 -9.01 -12.90
N THR A 239 -3.39 -9.21 -13.23
CA THR A 239 -4.50 -8.72 -12.41
C THR A 239 -5.00 -9.75 -11.39
N ILE A 240 -4.64 -11.02 -11.58
CA ILE A 240 -5.01 -12.14 -10.72
C ILE A 240 -3.79 -12.55 -9.91
N ASP A 241 -3.98 -12.70 -8.59
CA ASP A 241 -2.95 -13.21 -7.69
C ASP A 241 -2.64 -14.68 -8.05
N ASN A 242 -1.41 -14.94 -8.51
CA ASN A 242 -0.88 -16.27 -8.78
C ASN A 242 0.49 -16.42 -8.09
N ARG A 243 0.44 -16.81 -6.83
CA ARG A 243 1.63 -17.05 -6.02
C ARG A 243 1.71 -18.53 -5.67
N CYS A 244 2.42 -19.27 -6.49
CA CYS A 244 2.41 -20.74 -6.46
C CYS A 244 3.83 -21.33 -6.43
N VAL A 245 3.96 -22.50 -5.80
CA VAL A 245 5.07 -23.43 -5.98
C VAL A 245 4.51 -24.69 -6.63
N THR A 246 4.97 -25.02 -7.82
CA THR A 246 4.61 -26.26 -8.53
C THR A 246 5.85 -27.15 -8.62
N LEU A 247 5.76 -28.36 -8.10
CA LEU A 247 6.82 -29.37 -8.15
C LEU A 247 6.38 -30.52 -9.03
N ARG A 248 7.21 -30.90 -9.98
CA ARG A 248 7.01 -32.07 -10.85
C ARG A 248 8.00 -33.16 -10.49
N GLY A 249 7.47 -34.30 -10.17
CA GLY A 249 8.27 -35.47 -9.87
C GLY A 249 7.88 -36.67 -10.71
N SER A 250 8.69 -37.74 -10.65
CA SER A 250 8.50 -38.98 -11.41
C SER A 250 7.19 -39.72 -11.08
N SER A 251 6.56 -39.41 -9.93
CA SER A 251 5.36 -40.10 -9.43
C SER A 251 4.21 -39.18 -9.07
N GLY A 252 4.29 -37.88 -9.40
CA GLY A 252 3.22 -36.94 -9.14
C GLY A 252 3.62 -35.48 -9.22
N ILE A 253 2.63 -34.62 -9.09
CA ILE A 253 2.77 -33.16 -9.12
C ILE A 253 2.20 -32.62 -7.81
N ALA A 254 2.88 -31.64 -7.21
CA ALA A 254 2.37 -30.83 -6.11
C ALA A 254 2.21 -29.39 -6.56
N ARG A 255 1.07 -28.79 -6.23
CA ARG A 255 0.83 -27.35 -6.39
C ARG A 255 0.45 -26.74 -5.05
N LEU A 256 1.33 -25.91 -4.53
CA LEU A 256 1.13 -25.08 -3.36
C LEU A 256 0.76 -23.68 -3.80
N ASP A 257 -0.45 -23.21 -3.46
CA ASP A 257 -0.81 -21.80 -3.56
C ASP A 257 -0.53 -21.17 -2.19
N TYR A 258 0.52 -20.36 -2.11
CA TYR A 258 0.92 -19.74 -0.86
C TYR A 258 0.23 -18.38 -0.59
N ALA A 259 -0.52 -17.85 -1.57
CA ALA A 259 -1.45 -16.76 -1.32
C ALA A 259 -2.71 -17.23 -0.59
N ALA A 260 -3.20 -18.42 -0.95
CA ALA A 260 -4.40 -19.02 -0.38
C ALA A 260 -4.13 -20.03 0.74
N ASP A 261 -2.87 -20.43 1.00
CA ASP A 261 -2.46 -21.49 1.92
C ASP A 261 -3.14 -22.84 1.59
N THR A 262 -3.09 -23.25 0.32
CA THR A 262 -3.64 -24.53 -0.15
C THR A 262 -2.58 -25.40 -0.79
N LEU A 263 -2.73 -26.73 -0.66
CA LEU A 263 -1.87 -27.72 -1.29
C LEU A 263 -2.70 -28.76 -2.01
N VAL A 264 -2.56 -28.80 -3.33
CA VAL A 264 -3.20 -29.81 -4.20
C VAL A 264 -2.12 -30.70 -4.78
N THR A 265 -2.36 -32.01 -4.73
CA THR A 265 -1.43 -33.01 -5.26
C THR A 265 -2.14 -33.87 -6.31
N THR A 266 -1.45 -34.13 -7.40
CA THR A 266 -1.94 -34.96 -8.49
C THR A 266 -1.03 -36.18 -8.63
N ARG A 267 -1.64 -37.36 -8.76
CA ARG A 267 -0.95 -38.62 -9.02
C ARG A 267 -1.67 -39.37 -10.14
N ASP A 268 -0.97 -40.29 -10.76
CA ASP A 268 -1.61 -41.20 -11.68
C ASP A 268 -2.56 -42.15 -10.93
N ASN A 269 -3.53 -42.67 -11.65
CA ASN A 269 -4.48 -43.65 -11.17
C ASN A 269 -4.43 -44.91 -12.04
N THR A 270 -5.11 -45.94 -11.60
CA THR A 270 -5.17 -47.27 -12.28
C THR A 270 -6.42 -47.43 -13.14
N ALA A 271 -7.14 -46.34 -13.45
CA ALA A 271 -8.32 -46.42 -14.33
C ALA A 271 -7.93 -46.76 -15.77
N GLU A 272 -8.83 -47.41 -16.46
CA GLU A 272 -8.69 -47.71 -17.89
C GLU A 272 -8.50 -46.43 -18.72
N LEU A 273 -7.81 -46.56 -19.87
CA LEU A 273 -7.33 -45.44 -20.70
C LEU A 273 -8.41 -44.36 -20.97
N VAL A 274 -9.65 -44.76 -21.22
CA VAL A 274 -10.75 -43.83 -21.50
C VAL A 274 -11.22 -43.10 -20.24
N LEU A 275 -11.19 -43.75 -19.10
CA LEU A 275 -11.68 -43.18 -17.81
C LEU A 275 -10.59 -42.46 -17.02
N ASN A 276 -9.33 -42.73 -17.34
CA ASN A 276 -8.19 -42.17 -16.58
C ASN A 276 -8.20 -40.63 -16.55
N PRO A 277 -8.36 -39.88 -17.66
CA PRO A 277 -8.40 -38.42 -17.63
C PRO A 277 -9.54 -37.89 -16.76
N LEU A 278 -10.74 -38.46 -16.89
CA LEU A 278 -11.89 -38.05 -16.09
C LEU A 278 -11.68 -38.30 -14.59
N ALA A 279 -11.16 -39.46 -14.24
CA ALA A 279 -10.86 -39.80 -12.83
C ALA A 279 -9.81 -38.83 -12.25
N LYS A 280 -8.79 -38.45 -13.03
CA LYS A 280 -7.75 -37.51 -12.64
C LYS A 280 -8.33 -36.10 -12.40
N GLU A 281 -9.16 -35.59 -13.31
CA GLU A 281 -9.82 -34.28 -13.18
C GLU A 281 -10.79 -34.25 -11.98
N LEU A 282 -11.57 -35.30 -11.78
CA LEU A 282 -12.48 -35.38 -10.61
C LEU A 282 -11.70 -35.40 -9.30
N ALA A 283 -10.59 -36.14 -9.23
CA ALA A 283 -9.73 -36.17 -8.06
C ALA A 283 -9.12 -34.79 -7.75
N GLN A 284 -8.66 -34.06 -8.78
CA GLN A 284 -8.15 -32.69 -8.64
C GLN A 284 -9.26 -31.72 -8.18
N ALA A 285 -10.44 -31.77 -8.82
CA ALA A 285 -11.58 -30.94 -8.44
C ALA A 285 -11.99 -31.17 -6.98
N GLY A 286 -12.04 -32.44 -6.55
CA GLY A 286 -12.30 -32.80 -5.14
C GLY A 286 -11.22 -32.28 -4.18
N ALA A 287 -9.95 -32.33 -4.56
CA ALA A 287 -8.86 -31.78 -3.77
C ALA A 287 -8.95 -30.26 -3.64
N HIS A 288 -9.21 -29.53 -4.73
CA HIS A 288 -9.42 -28.08 -4.71
C HIS A 288 -10.63 -27.70 -3.83
N LEU A 289 -11.75 -28.40 -3.98
CA LEU A 289 -12.94 -28.15 -3.16
C LEU A 289 -12.66 -28.34 -1.67
N ARG A 290 -11.99 -29.43 -1.29
CA ARG A 290 -11.62 -29.73 0.09
C ARG A 290 -10.70 -28.64 0.68
N GLU A 291 -9.67 -28.22 -0.03
CA GLU A 291 -8.77 -27.17 0.41
C GLU A 291 -9.47 -25.82 0.54
N GLY A 292 -10.32 -25.46 -0.45
CA GLY A 292 -11.14 -24.26 -0.41
C GLY A 292 -12.11 -24.22 0.79
N LEU A 293 -12.81 -25.34 1.06
CA LEU A 293 -13.69 -25.47 2.21
C LEU A 293 -12.92 -25.38 3.53
N ARG A 294 -11.78 -26.07 3.64
CA ARG A 294 -10.90 -25.99 4.81
C ARG A 294 -10.49 -24.54 5.11
N ASN A 295 -10.08 -23.80 4.09
CA ASN A 295 -9.73 -22.38 4.22
C ASN A 295 -10.93 -21.53 4.63
N ALA A 296 -12.06 -21.70 3.97
CA ALA A 296 -13.27 -20.97 4.29
C ALA A 296 -13.71 -21.18 5.75
N VAL A 297 -13.70 -22.44 6.22
CA VAL A 297 -14.01 -22.78 7.62
C VAL A 297 -12.98 -22.15 8.57
N THR A 298 -11.69 -22.25 8.27
CA THR A 298 -10.61 -21.68 9.10
C THR A 298 -10.76 -20.15 9.23
N GLN A 299 -11.06 -19.48 8.14
CA GLN A 299 -11.26 -18.03 8.15
C GLN A 299 -12.55 -17.62 8.85
N ALA A 300 -13.65 -18.34 8.61
CA ALA A 300 -14.94 -18.07 9.24
C ALA A 300 -14.88 -18.28 10.75
N THR A 301 -14.35 -19.42 11.21
CA THR A 301 -14.25 -19.74 12.66
C THR A 301 -13.25 -18.85 13.40
N SER A 302 -12.24 -18.34 12.72
CA SER A 302 -11.27 -17.39 13.30
C SER A 302 -11.65 -15.92 13.11
N LEU A 303 -12.81 -15.63 12.49
CA LEU A 303 -13.23 -14.29 12.12
C LEU A 303 -12.14 -13.53 11.33
N ASN A 304 -11.53 -14.22 10.39
CA ASN A 304 -10.42 -13.77 9.55
C ASN A 304 -9.10 -13.47 10.29
N ARG A 305 -8.98 -13.83 11.57
CA ARG A 305 -7.70 -13.71 12.30
C ARG A 305 -6.63 -14.69 11.83
N LYS A 306 -7.04 -15.78 11.16
CA LYS A 306 -6.17 -16.79 10.57
C LYS A 306 -6.16 -16.68 9.04
N SER A 307 -6.04 -15.46 8.50
CA SER A 307 -5.80 -15.28 7.06
C SER A 307 -4.52 -16.01 6.64
N PRO A 308 -4.38 -16.47 5.39
CA PRO A 308 -3.16 -17.13 4.91
C PRO A 308 -1.89 -16.33 5.23
N TYR A 309 -1.90 -15.03 4.98
CA TYR A 309 -0.79 -14.14 5.31
C TYR A 309 -0.49 -14.11 6.82
N GLY A 310 -1.52 -13.97 7.67
CA GLY A 310 -1.34 -14.04 9.13
C GLY A 310 -0.86 -15.42 9.62
N GLN A 311 -1.25 -16.50 8.95
CA GLN A 311 -0.78 -17.85 9.28
C GLN A 311 0.70 -18.04 8.97
N SER A 312 1.23 -17.40 7.92
CA SER A 312 2.66 -17.46 7.60
C SER A 312 3.53 -16.90 8.73
N PHE A 313 3.17 -15.72 9.28
CA PHE A 313 3.86 -15.14 10.44
C PHE A 313 3.71 -15.98 11.71
N ARG A 314 2.50 -16.49 11.98
CA ARG A 314 2.28 -17.35 13.15
C ARG A 314 3.05 -18.66 13.06
N GLY A 315 3.15 -19.25 11.88
CA GLY A 315 3.96 -20.44 11.67
C GLY A 315 5.44 -20.16 11.87
N MET A 316 5.93 -19.05 11.34
CA MET A 316 7.31 -18.58 11.52
C MET A 316 7.62 -18.34 13.02
N THR A 317 6.85 -17.50 13.70
CA THR A 317 7.12 -17.20 15.13
C THR A 317 7.00 -18.42 16.02
N ARG A 318 6.05 -19.33 15.73
CA ARG A 318 5.92 -20.60 16.46
C ARG A 318 7.12 -21.50 16.24
N ALA A 319 7.65 -21.58 15.02
CA ALA A 319 8.85 -22.37 14.74
C ALA A 319 10.08 -21.78 15.44
N LEU A 320 10.27 -20.47 15.38
CA LEU A 320 11.40 -19.77 16.00
C LEU A 320 11.44 -19.97 17.51
N TYR A 321 10.35 -19.70 18.20
CA TYR A 321 10.28 -19.79 19.66
C TYR A 321 9.87 -21.16 20.20
N GLY A 322 9.50 -22.09 19.31
CA GLY A 322 9.17 -23.48 19.64
C GLY A 322 10.28 -24.49 19.37
N GLY A 323 11.46 -24.04 18.92
CA GLY A 323 12.64 -24.90 18.73
C GLY A 323 12.78 -25.55 17.35
N ASP A 324 11.95 -25.20 16.34
CA ASP A 324 12.05 -25.69 14.95
C ASP A 324 12.47 -24.56 14.00
N ALA A 325 13.54 -23.85 14.35
CA ALA A 325 13.99 -22.64 13.64
C ALA A 325 14.87 -22.91 12.42
N ALA A 326 15.20 -24.16 12.08
CA ALA A 326 16.23 -24.49 11.10
C ALA A 326 16.05 -23.77 9.74
N ARG A 327 14.82 -23.73 9.22
CA ARG A 327 14.50 -23.08 7.92
C ARG A 327 14.56 -21.56 7.93
N PHE A 328 14.65 -20.95 9.11
CA PHE A 328 14.71 -19.49 9.29
C PHE A 328 16.09 -19.01 9.74
N ARG A 329 17.08 -19.89 9.83
CA ARG A 329 18.45 -19.52 10.15
C ARG A 329 19.05 -18.59 9.10
N ILE A 330 20.11 -17.91 9.46
CA ILE A 330 20.77 -16.93 8.61
C ILE A 330 21.51 -17.57 7.42
N GLU A 331 22.02 -18.79 7.56
CA GLU A 331 22.79 -19.46 6.51
C GLU A 331 21.96 -19.71 5.23
N PRO A 332 20.71 -20.27 5.30
CA PRO A 332 19.82 -20.29 4.14
C PRO A 332 19.54 -18.90 3.57
N ALA A 333 19.44 -17.86 4.42
CA ALA A 333 19.20 -16.51 3.94
C ALA A 333 20.38 -15.92 3.18
N VAL A 334 21.62 -16.24 3.55
CA VAL A 334 22.81 -15.91 2.75
C VAL A 334 22.72 -16.54 1.36
N THR A 335 22.31 -17.81 1.28
CA THR A 335 22.12 -18.50 -0.01
C THR A 335 21.00 -17.88 -0.84
N VAL A 336 19.90 -17.45 -0.22
CA VAL A 336 18.82 -16.71 -0.89
C VAL A 336 19.33 -15.40 -1.47
N MET A 337 20.08 -14.62 -0.69
CA MET A 337 20.62 -13.35 -1.17
C MET A 337 21.70 -13.54 -2.23
N GLN A 338 22.50 -14.62 -2.17
CA GLN A 338 23.45 -14.97 -3.23
C GLN A 338 22.73 -15.23 -4.56
N GLY A 339 21.64 -16.00 -4.56
CA GLY A 339 20.85 -16.22 -5.78
C GLY A 339 20.23 -14.93 -6.34
N ILE A 340 19.87 -13.98 -5.47
CA ILE A 340 19.41 -12.66 -5.89
C ILE A 340 20.55 -11.83 -6.48
N ASP A 341 21.73 -11.80 -5.85
CA ASP A 341 22.91 -11.11 -6.37
C ASP A 341 23.33 -11.67 -7.73
N ASP A 342 23.37 -13.01 -7.87
CA ASP A 342 23.69 -13.69 -9.13
C ASP A 342 22.65 -13.36 -10.24
N THR A 343 21.39 -13.20 -9.87
CA THR A 343 20.32 -12.75 -10.77
C THR A 343 20.55 -11.31 -11.21
N LEU A 344 20.81 -10.41 -10.26
CA LEU A 344 21.07 -8.99 -10.53
C LEU A 344 22.32 -8.80 -11.41
N ALA A 345 23.35 -9.61 -11.23
CA ALA A 345 24.55 -9.59 -12.07
C ALA A 345 24.29 -9.95 -13.55
N LYS A 346 23.20 -10.65 -13.85
CA LYS A 346 22.76 -10.97 -15.21
C LYS A 346 21.75 -9.97 -15.78
N CYS A 347 21.29 -8.98 -15.00
CA CYS A 347 20.38 -7.94 -15.44
C CYS A 347 21.16 -6.72 -15.97
N THR A 348 20.67 -6.12 -17.05
CA THR A 348 21.17 -4.84 -17.51
C THR A 348 20.17 -3.77 -17.09
N PHE A 349 20.52 -3.01 -16.07
CA PHE A 349 19.72 -1.84 -15.69
C PHE A 349 20.20 -0.59 -16.43
N PRO A 350 19.29 0.34 -16.79
CA PRO A 350 19.73 1.67 -17.24
C PRO A 350 20.64 2.25 -16.14
N PRO A 351 21.73 2.94 -16.53
CA PRO A 351 22.58 3.59 -15.55
C PRO A 351 21.70 4.42 -14.62
N ALA A 352 21.94 4.30 -13.32
CA ALA A 352 21.27 5.17 -12.36
C ALA A 352 21.45 6.60 -12.87
N PRO A 353 20.39 7.42 -12.94
CA PRO A 353 20.59 8.83 -13.28
C PRO A 353 21.72 9.32 -12.38
N ALA A 354 22.73 9.95 -12.99
CA ALA A 354 23.87 10.47 -12.25
C ALA A 354 23.28 11.19 -11.03
N PRO A 355 23.76 10.92 -9.80
CA PRO A 355 23.23 11.59 -8.62
C PRO A 355 23.14 13.06 -9.00
N ALA A 356 21.92 13.61 -8.97
CA ALA A 356 21.70 14.99 -9.37
C ALA A 356 22.82 15.75 -8.67
N PRO A 357 23.69 16.47 -9.40
CA PRO A 357 24.87 17.08 -8.80
C PRO A 357 24.37 17.74 -7.53
N ALA A 358 25.04 17.44 -6.40
CA ALA A 358 24.66 17.97 -5.10
C ALA A 358 24.31 19.43 -5.37
N PRO A 359 23.09 19.90 -5.05
CA PRO A 359 22.57 21.13 -5.61
C PRO A 359 23.70 22.14 -5.55
N VAL A 360 24.33 22.40 -6.71
CA VAL A 360 25.27 23.51 -6.84
C VAL A 360 24.38 24.63 -6.38
N ALA A 361 24.73 25.28 -5.28
CA ALA A 361 23.95 26.37 -4.75
C ALA A 361 23.71 27.31 -5.92
N VAL A 362 22.56 27.12 -6.58
CA VAL A 362 22.16 27.95 -7.71
C VAL A 362 22.03 29.32 -7.07
N ILE A 363 22.87 30.23 -7.52
CA ILE A 363 22.91 31.61 -7.06
C ILE A 363 21.70 32.36 -7.68
N GLY A 364 20.55 31.76 -7.56
CA GLY A 364 19.22 32.26 -7.70
C GLY A 364 18.40 31.53 -6.66
N ARG A 365 18.30 32.13 -5.49
CA ARG A 365 17.59 31.55 -4.34
C ARG A 365 16.15 31.29 -4.78
N LEU A 366 15.72 29.99 -4.83
CA LEU A 366 14.32 29.62 -4.87
C LEU A 366 13.56 30.52 -3.89
N ARG A 367 12.50 31.15 -4.34
CA ARG A 367 11.61 31.97 -3.51
C ARG A 367 10.20 31.40 -3.57
N PRO A 368 9.95 30.24 -2.95
CA PRO A 368 8.62 29.65 -2.97
C PRO A 368 7.62 30.60 -2.31
N SER A 369 6.62 31.01 -3.08
CA SER A 369 5.46 31.74 -2.57
C SER A 369 4.23 30.84 -2.40
N VAL A 370 4.32 29.60 -2.91
CA VAL A 370 3.25 28.61 -2.88
C VAL A 370 3.73 27.34 -2.19
N MET A 371 2.90 26.81 -1.30
CA MET A 371 3.18 25.56 -0.58
C MET A 371 2.10 24.52 -0.88
N VAL A 372 2.54 23.29 -1.17
CA VAL A 372 1.64 22.15 -1.42
C VAL A 372 1.88 21.06 -0.38
N ILE A 373 0.95 20.91 0.56
CA ILE A 373 0.93 19.84 1.55
C ILE A 373 0.22 18.62 0.91
N GLY A 374 0.90 17.48 0.86
CA GLY A 374 0.45 16.33 0.08
C GLY A 374 0.85 16.40 -1.40
N GLY A 375 1.84 17.21 -1.75
CA GLY A 375 2.32 17.43 -3.12
C GLY A 375 2.88 16.18 -3.81
N THR A 376 3.29 15.16 -3.07
CA THR A 376 3.75 13.88 -3.66
C THR A 376 2.61 12.92 -4.03
N GLY A 377 1.37 13.20 -3.65
CA GLY A 377 0.17 12.45 -4.03
C GLY A 377 -0.25 12.71 -5.48
N TYR A 378 -1.27 11.99 -5.97
CA TYR A 378 -1.74 12.09 -7.35
C TYR A 378 -2.10 13.54 -7.76
N ILE A 379 -3.07 14.16 -7.08
CA ILE A 379 -3.50 15.54 -7.37
C ILE A 379 -2.34 16.51 -7.06
N GLY A 380 -1.59 16.27 -5.98
CA GLY A 380 -0.50 17.16 -5.57
C GLY A 380 0.63 17.24 -6.59
N ARG A 381 1.01 16.12 -7.22
CA ARG A 381 2.02 16.11 -8.29
C ARG A 381 1.55 16.92 -9.50
N ALA A 382 0.31 16.69 -9.93
CA ALA A 382 -0.26 17.42 -11.05
C ALA A 382 -0.33 18.93 -10.76
N LEU A 383 -0.77 19.31 -9.56
CA LEU A 383 -0.84 20.71 -9.13
C LEU A 383 0.55 21.36 -9.04
N THR A 384 1.53 20.68 -8.43
CA THR A 384 2.91 21.19 -8.33
C THR A 384 3.48 21.47 -9.72
N ARG A 385 3.34 20.54 -10.67
CA ARG A 385 3.79 20.72 -12.05
C ARG A 385 3.04 21.84 -12.77
N ALA A 386 1.73 21.94 -12.57
CA ALA A 386 0.91 23.00 -13.16
C ALA A 386 1.28 24.40 -12.63
N LEU A 387 1.66 24.50 -11.35
CA LEU A 387 2.16 25.74 -10.74
C LEU A 387 3.52 26.13 -11.31
N VAL A 388 4.47 25.19 -11.38
CA VAL A 388 5.80 25.42 -11.97
C VAL A 388 5.68 25.84 -13.43
N ALA A 389 4.82 25.18 -14.23
CA ALA A 389 4.57 25.54 -15.62
C ALA A 389 4.01 26.98 -15.79
N ARG A 390 3.44 27.57 -14.72
CA ARG A 390 2.98 28.94 -14.67
C ARG A 390 3.97 29.93 -14.03
N GLY A 391 5.20 29.46 -13.78
CA GLY A 391 6.30 30.29 -13.29
C GLY A 391 6.35 30.45 -11.76
N HIS A 392 5.67 29.60 -10.99
CA HIS A 392 5.75 29.63 -9.54
C HIS A 392 6.86 28.70 -9.03
N ASP A 393 7.65 29.17 -8.06
CA ASP A 393 8.46 28.31 -7.22
C ASP A 393 7.58 27.71 -6.12
N VAL A 394 7.68 26.41 -5.90
CA VAL A 394 6.75 25.65 -5.04
C VAL A 394 7.51 24.96 -3.92
N ARG A 395 7.05 25.13 -2.68
CA ARG A 395 7.45 24.33 -1.53
C ARG A 395 6.51 23.14 -1.35
N VAL A 396 7.04 21.93 -1.37
CA VAL A 396 6.29 20.70 -1.12
C VAL A 396 6.60 20.16 0.26
N LEU A 397 5.60 20.03 1.12
CA LEU A 397 5.76 19.31 2.39
C LEU A 397 5.64 17.80 2.15
N SER A 398 6.65 17.06 2.59
CA SER A 398 6.73 15.62 2.47
C SER A 398 7.32 14.99 3.73
N ARG A 399 7.16 13.67 3.91
CA ARG A 399 7.82 12.92 4.99
C ARG A 399 9.30 12.60 4.68
N GLY A 400 9.71 12.73 3.41
CA GLY A 400 11.08 12.52 2.96
C GLY A 400 11.66 13.77 2.31
N SER A 401 12.98 13.83 2.21
CA SER A 401 13.71 14.95 1.62
C SER A 401 13.68 14.99 0.08
N HIS A 402 13.13 13.98 -0.56
CA HIS A 402 13.07 13.86 -2.02
C HIS A 402 11.64 13.57 -2.47
N GLY A 403 11.23 14.21 -3.55
CA GLY A 403 9.93 14.01 -4.20
C GLY A 403 10.11 13.64 -5.68
N PRO A 404 9.02 13.31 -6.40
CA PRO A 404 9.04 12.96 -7.82
C PRO A 404 9.14 14.21 -8.71
N PHE A 405 10.10 15.10 -8.41
CA PHE A 405 10.26 16.41 -9.04
C PHE A 405 11.71 16.67 -9.50
N ALA A 406 12.49 15.60 -9.74
CA ALA A 406 13.89 15.74 -10.15
C ALA A 406 14.05 16.53 -11.45
N ASP A 407 13.09 16.42 -12.37
CA ASP A 407 13.04 17.11 -13.66
C ASP A 407 12.66 18.61 -13.57
N ILE A 408 12.15 19.06 -12.42
CA ILE A 408 11.78 20.44 -12.12
C ILE A 408 12.37 20.91 -10.77
N ALA A 409 13.49 20.29 -10.36
CA ALA A 409 14.09 20.54 -9.05
C ALA A 409 14.50 22.01 -8.84
N ASP A 410 14.78 22.75 -9.92
CA ASP A 410 15.13 24.17 -9.87
C ASP A 410 13.96 25.07 -9.40
N HIS A 411 12.73 24.54 -9.41
CA HIS A 411 11.50 25.25 -9.05
C HIS A 411 10.74 24.60 -7.89
N VAL A 412 11.23 23.47 -7.35
CA VAL A 412 10.53 22.74 -6.28
C VAL A 412 11.45 22.47 -5.11
N GLU A 413 11.13 23.08 -3.98
CA GLU A 413 11.75 22.80 -2.69
C GLU A 413 10.95 21.71 -1.94
N THR A 414 11.56 20.58 -1.61
CA THR A 414 10.93 19.54 -0.80
C THR A 414 11.42 19.64 0.64
N VAL A 415 10.50 19.91 1.58
CA VAL A 415 10.82 20.08 3.01
C VAL A 415 10.31 18.88 3.79
N PRO A 416 11.17 18.15 4.53
CA PRO A 416 10.79 16.99 5.33
C PRO A 416 10.20 17.42 6.68
N VAL A 417 8.87 17.57 6.74
CA VAL A 417 8.14 17.90 7.97
C VAL A 417 7.02 16.89 8.21
N ALA A 418 6.93 16.37 9.43
CA ALA A 418 5.82 15.55 9.84
C ALA A 418 4.56 16.40 10.08
N LEU A 419 3.40 15.94 9.63
CA LEU A 419 2.14 16.68 9.82
C LEU A 419 1.65 16.72 11.29
N SER A 420 2.33 16.03 12.20
CA SER A 420 2.17 16.15 13.66
C SER A 420 3.03 17.26 14.28
N ASP A 421 4.01 17.78 13.56
CA ASP A 421 4.93 18.83 14.03
C ASP A 421 4.37 20.22 13.68
N SER A 422 3.64 20.83 14.61
CA SER A 422 3.04 22.15 14.44
C SER A 422 4.09 23.25 14.22
N ALA A 423 5.21 23.21 14.95
CA ALA A 423 6.27 24.21 14.83
C ALA A 423 6.97 24.11 13.46
N GLY A 424 7.27 22.86 13.02
CA GLY A 424 7.86 22.60 11.72
C GLY A 424 6.94 23.03 10.56
N ILE A 425 5.62 22.81 10.67
CA ILE A 425 4.65 23.25 9.66
C ILE A 425 4.64 24.79 9.59
N THR A 426 4.60 25.48 10.73
CA THR A 426 4.60 26.94 10.78
C THR A 426 5.89 27.52 10.21
N ALA A 427 7.03 26.98 10.59
CA ALA A 427 8.34 27.39 10.06
C ALA A 427 8.43 27.16 8.54
N ALA A 428 7.86 26.07 8.05
CA ALA A 428 7.82 25.79 6.61
C ALA A 428 6.91 26.74 5.83
N MET A 429 6.02 27.50 6.47
CA MET A 429 5.19 28.53 5.84
C MET A 429 5.87 29.90 5.74
N ASP A 430 7.10 30.04 6.23
CA ASP A 430 7.86 31.29 6.08
C ASP A 430 8.05 31.67 4.61
N GLY A 431 7.65 32.90 4.25
CA GLY A 431 7.67 33.41 2.89
C GLY A 431 6.57 32.87 1.96
N ILE A 432 5.66 32.05 2.46
CA ILE A 432 4.55 31.47 1.66
C ILE A 432 3.33 32.40 1.69
N ASP A 433 2.85 32.71 0.50
CA ASP A 433 1.60 33.46 0.28
C ASP A 433 0.36 32.55 0.28
N THR A 434 0.44 31.42 -0.40
CA THR A 434 -0.68 30.49 -0.57
C THR A 434 -0.30 29.06 -0.18
N VAL A 435 -1.16 28.42 0.61
CA VAL A 435 -1.02 27.01 1.03
C VAL A 435 -2.14 26.16 0.46
N TYR A 436 -1.80 25.07 -0.20
CA TYR A 436 -2.72 24.01 -0.60
C TYR A 436 -2.65 22.85 0.38
N ASN A 437 -3.76 22.51 1.01
CA ASN A 437 -3.88 21.33 1.87
C ASN A 437 -4.59 20.18 1.13
N LEU A 438 -3.82 19.26 0.59
CA LEU A 438 -4.26 18.03 -0.08
C LEU A 438 -4.05 16.79 0.81
N ALA A 439 -3.65 16.97 2.06
CA ALA A 439 -3.34 15.88 2.96
C ALA A 439 -4.57 15.01 3.26
N LYS A 440 -4.34 13.70 3.37
CA LYS A 440 -5.35 12.70 3.72
C LYS A 440 -4.73 11.59 4.56
N SER A 441 -5.43 11.17 5.61
CA SER A 441 -5.10 9.97 6.37
C SER A 441 -5.82 8.72 5.83
N MET A 442 -5.35 7.55 6.22
CA MET A 442 -5.91 6.24 5.83
C MET A 442 -6.36 5.46 7.07
N ASP A 443 -6.99 6.15 8.01
CA ASP A 443 -7.43 5.57 9.28
C ASP A 443 -8.59 4.59 9.11
N THR A 444 -8.71 3.68 10.09
CA THR A 444 -9.75 2.64 10.11
C THR A 444 -10.79 2.82 11.22
N ASP A 445 -10.59 3.79 12.11
CA ASP A 445 -11.51 4.14 13.18
C ASP A 445 -11.64 5.66 13.35
N TRP A 446 -12.69 6.07 14.07
CA TRP A 446 -13.03 7.49 14.19
C TRP A 446 -12.04 8.30 15.04
N GLN A 447 -11.50 7.71 16.10
CA GLN A 447 -10.57 8.45 16.98
C GLN A 447 -9.26 8.75 16.24
N ALA A 448 -8.74 7.76 15.52
CA ALA A 448 -7.57 7.95 14.67
C ALA A 448 -7.84 8.98 13.56
N ALA A 449 -8.99 8.91 12.88
CA ALA A 449 -9.36 9.88 11.84
C ALA A 449 -9.54 11.30 12.39
N LEU A 450 -10.13 11.43 13.58
CA LEU A 450 -10.27 12.73 14.26
C LEU A 450 -8.90 13.34 14.58
N GLN A 451 -7.96 12.53 15.01
CA GLN A 451 -6.61 12.98 15.35
C GLN A 451 -5.75 13.24 14.11
N ASN A 452 -5.75 12.33 13.13
CA ASN A 452 -4.81 12.34 12.01
C ASN A 452 -5.32 13.11 10.79
N ASP A 453 -6.63 13.14 10.53
CA ASP A 453 -7.22 13.86 9.38
C ASP A 453 -7.73 15.23 9.83
N VAL A 454 -8.67 15.27 10.77
CA VAL A 454 -9.26 16.52 11.27
C VAL A 454 -8.23 17.35 12.04
N GLY A 455 -7.54 16.75 13.01
CA GLY A 455 -6.51 17.45 13.80
C GLY A 455 -5.32 17.90 12.96
N THR A 456 -4.99 17.24 11.86
CA THR A 456 -4.00 17.74 10.90
C THR A 456 -4.52 18.95 10.15
N GLY A 457 -5.78 18.92 9.67
CA GLY A 457 -6.40 20.06 9.00
C GLY A 457 -6.41 21.32 9.88
N THR A 458 -6.79 21.18 11.14
CA THR A 458 -6.81 22.31 12.10
C THR A 458 -5.41 22.81 12.43
N ARG A 459 -4.42 21.93 12.62
CA ARG A 459 -3.00 22.36 12.80
C ARG A 459 -2.47 23.16 11.63
N ILE A 460 -2.81 22.75 10.39
CA ILE A 460 -2.43 23.53 9.19
C ILE A 460 -3.14 24.87 9.18
N GLY A 461 -4.40 24.93 9.58
CA GLY A 461 -5.14 26.20 9.75
C GLY A 461 -4.51 27.13 10.79
N GLU A 462 -4.10 26.57 11.94
CA GLU A 462 -3.39 27.32 12.99
C GLU A 462 -2.05 27.87 12.49
N ALA A 463 -1.28 27.03 11.80
CA ALA A 463 -0.02 27.44 11.21
C ALA A 463 -0.20 28.54 10.16
N ALA A 464 -1.26 28.43 9.33
CA ALA A 464 -1.61 29.43 8.31
C ALA A 464 -1.97 30.80 8.92
N LEU A 465 -2.73 30.80 10.02
CA LEU A 465 -3.04 32.02 10.80
C LEU A 465 -1.76 32.63 11.41
N THR A 466 -0.92 31.79 12.01
CA THR A 466 0.33 32.23 12.68
C THR A 466 1.33 32.79 11.68
N ALA A 467 1.47 32.16 10.53
CA ALA A 467 2.39 32.60 9.47
C ALA A 467 1.83 33.79 8.65
N GLY A 468 0.56 34.13 8.81
CA GLY A 468 -0.08 35.22 8.08
C GLY A 468 -0.20 34.98 6.57
N VAL A 469 -0.43 33.73 6.15
CA VAL A 469 -0.59 33.42 4.73
C VAL A 469 -1.84 34.11 4.17
N ARG A 470 -1.74 34.58 2.94
CA ARG A 470 -2.88 35.27 2.29
C ARG A 470 -4.02 34.32 1.96
N ARG A 471 -3.72 33.03 1.71
CA ARG A 471 -4.74 32.05 1.33
C ARG A 471 -4.41 30.63 1.74
N LEU A 472 -5.40 29.95 2.31
CA LEU A 472 -5.40 28.50 2.56
C LEU A 472 -6.48 27.84 1.70
N ILE A 473 -6.08 27.00 0.76
CA ILE A 473 -7.00 26.21 -0.08
C ILE A 473 -7.06 24.78 0.46
N TYR A 474 -8.22 24.43 1.02
CA TYR A 474 -8.45 23.10 1.55
C TYR A 474 -9.18 22.23 0.53
N THR A 475 -8.65 21.03 0.28
CA THR A 475 -9.31 20.04 -0.58
C THR A 475 -10.20 19.12 0.25
N GLY A 476 -11.50 19.44 0.24
CA GLY A 476 -12.57 18.61 0.74
C GLY A 476 -12.95 17.50 -0.25
N THR A 477 -14.22 17.18 -0.35
CA THR A 477 -14.73 16.15 -1.28
C THR A 477 -16.25 16.27 -1.47
N ILE A 478 -16.73 15.96 -2.66
CA ILE A 478 -18.18 15.79 -2.89
C ILE A 478 -18.77 14.62 -2.08
N ALA A 479 -17.97 13.68 -1.64
CA ALA A 479 -18.44 12.54 -0.83
C ALA A 479 -18.97 12.96 0.55
N SER A 480 -18.67 14.17 1.01
CA SER A 480 -19.20 14.73 2.27
C SER A 480 -20.70 15.03 2.19
N TYR A 481 -21.24 15.34 1.03
CA TYR A 481 -22.67 15.68 0.86
C TYR A 481 -23.61 14.51 1.15
N ASP A 482 -24.81 14.83 1.65
CA ASP A 482 -25.91 13.87 1.63
C ASP A 482 -26.53 13.82 0.23
N MET A 483 -26.29 12.75 -0.47
CA MET A 483 -26.77 12.47 -1.83
C MET A 483 -27.78 11.32 -1.84
N SER A 484 -28.48 11.09 -0.74
CA SER A 484 -29.41 9.97 -0.59
C SER A 484 -30.71 10.14 -1.40
N ASP A 485 -31.09 11.39 -1.73
CA ASP A 485 -32.20 11.67 -2.67
C ASP A 485 -31.66 11.78 -4.11
N PRO A 486 -32.01 10.83 -5.00
CA PRO A 486 -31.55 10.85 -6.38
C PRO A 486 -32.15 11.97 -7.24
N ARG A 487 -33.17 12.66 -6.76
CA ARG A 487 -33.82 13.79 -7.45
C ARG A 487 -33.23 15.14 -7.08
N ALA A 488 -32.41 15.18 -6.02
CA ALA A 488 -31.76 16.41 -5.59
C ALA A 488 -30.76 16.92 -6.65
N VAL A 489 -30.54 18.23 -6.64
CA VAL A 489 -29.41 18.86 -7.30
C VAL A 489 -28.43 19.28 -6.21
N ILE A 490 -27.23 18.75 -6.29
CA ILE A 490 -26.19 19.03 -5.29
C ILE A 490 -25.49 20.33 -5.66
N THR A 491 -25.62 21.30 -4.80
CA THR A 491 -24.94 22.61 -4.84
C THR A 491 -24.04 22.76 -3.62
N GLU A 492 -23.31 23.85 -3.55
CA GLU A 492 -22.48 24.16 -2.37
C GLU A 492 -23.29 24.41 -1.09
N GLU A 493 -24.59 24.72 -1.23
CA GLU A 493 -25.53 24.90 -0.12
C GLU A 493 -26.09 23.55 0.39
N THR A 494 -25.82 22.44 -0.32
CA THR A 494 -26.29 21.13 0.11
C THR A 494 -25.60 20.71 1.41
N GLY A 495 -26.38 20.29 2.39
CA GLY A 495 -25.89 19.86 3.69
C GLY A 495 -25.18 18.49 3.63
N PHE A 496 -24.41 18.20 4.67
CA PHE A 496 -23.71 16.93 4.84
C PHE A 496 -24.57 15.85 5.50
N GLY A 497 -25.80 16.17 5.88
CA GLY A 497 -26.68 15.28 6.63
C GLY A 497 -26.15 15.00 8.04
N GLU A 498 -26.57 13.87 8.63
CA GLU A 498 -26.08 13.44 9.93
C GLU A 498 -24.65 12.86 9.80
N ILE A 499 -23.64 13.67 10.04
CA ILE A 499 -22.21 13.32 9.91
C ILE A 499 -21.86 12.04 10.69
N GLY A 500 -22.46 11.84 11.88
CA GLY A 500 -22.22 10.65 12.72
C GLY A 500 -22.57 9.32 12.05
N ASN A 501 -23.50 9.34 11.09
CA ASN A 501 -24.01 8.17 10.37
C ASN A 501 -23.33 7.94 9.01
N ARG A 502 -22.30 8.74 8.68
CA ARG A 502 -21.54 8.64 7.44
C ARG A 502 -20.39 7.63 7.55
N ASN A 503 -19.91 7.17 6.41
CA ASN A 503 -18.65 6.41 6.38
C ASN A 503 -17.48 7.28 6.88
N LEU A 504 -16.41 6.62 7.32
CA LEU A 504 -15.31 7.28 8.01
C LEU A 504 -14.69 8.42 7.19
N TYR A 505 -14.49 8.21 5.89
CA TYR A 505 -13.90 9.22 5.00
C TYR A 505 -14.80 10.46 4.83
N ALA A 506 -16.08 10.26 4.50
CA ALA A 506 -17.02 11.37 4.36
C ALA A 506 -17.19 12.14 5.68
N ARG A 507 -17.21 11.40 6.80
CA ARG A 507 -17.32 11.97 8.14
C ARG A 507 -16.10 12.81 8.51
N SER A 508 -14.87 12.31 8.30
CA SER A 508 -13.65 13.06 8.66
C SER A 508 -13.48 14.30 7.81
N LYS A 509 -13.77 14.21 6.50
CA LYS A 509 -13.69 15.38 5.61
C LYS A 509 -14.74 16.44 5.92
N ALA A 510 -16.00 16.05 6.20
CA ALA A 510 -17.05 16.99 6.61
C ALA A 510 -16.73 17.67 7.94
N GLU A 511 -16.21 16.93 8.93
CA GLU A 511 -15.84 17.48 10.22
C GLU A 511 -14.63 18.43 10.12
N CYS A 512 -13.61 18.07 9.34
CA CYS A 512 -12.48 18.95 9.09
C CYS A 512 -12.91 20.27 8.44
N GLU A 513 -13.77 20.19 7.42
CA GLU A 513 -14.31 21.36 6.73
C GLU A 513 -15.12 22.24 7.68
N ARG A 514 -15.97 21.65 8.55
CA ARG A 514 -16.73 22.39 9.57
C ARG A 514 -15.81 23.17 10.51
N GLN A 515 -14.74 22.55 11.03
CA GLN A 515 -13.80 23.21 11.94
C GLN A 515 -12.99 24.30 11.24
N LEU A 516 -12.56 24.10 10.00
CA LEU A 516 -11.86 25.14 9.25
C LEU A 516 -12.76 26.35 8.94
N LEU A 517 -14.04 26.13 8.61
CA LEU A 517 -15.02 27.21 8.43
C LEU A 517 -15.31 27.96 9.74
N GLU A 518 -15.30 27.28 10.88
CA GLU A 518 -15.39 27.90 12.20
C GLU A 518 -14.18 28.80 12.46
N MET A 519 -12.97 28.32 12.19
CA MET A 519 -11.73 29.13 12.27
C MET A 519 -11.78 30.34 11.31
N HIS A 520 -12.34 30.18 10.11
CA HIS A 520 -12.56 31.30 9.19
C HIS A 520 -13.48 32.38 9.81
N ARG A 521 -14.64 31.96 10.31
CA ARG A 521 -15.66 32.89 10.86
C ARG A 521 -15.21 33.58 12.15
N GLU A 522 -14.52 32.86 13.03
CA GLU A 522 -14.15 33.36 14.36
C GLU A 522 -12.80 34.08 14.40
N ARG A 523 -11.86 33.65 13.52
CA ARG A 523 -10.47 34.08 13.59
C ARG A 523 -9.93 34.63 12.27
N GLY A 524 -10.76 34.69 11.23
CA GLY A 524 -10.37 35.26 9.94
C GLY A 524 -9.41 34.38 9.14
N LEU A 525 -9.43 33.03 9.31
CA LEU A 525 -8.63 32.14 8.47
C LEU A 525 -8.96 32.40 7.00
N PRO A 526 -7.99 32.73 6.11
CA PRO A 526 -8.25 33.04 4.70
C PRO A 526 -8.51 31.75 3.90
N LEU A 527 -9.59 31.06 4.21
CA LEU A 527 -9.94 29.72 3.75
C LEU A 527 -10.72 29.74 2.44
N VAL A 528 -10.34 28.89 1.48
CA VAL A 528 -11.17 28.53 0.31
C VAL A 528 -11.28 27.02 0.25
N ILE A 529 -12.48 26.49 -0.04
CA ILE A 529 -12.74 25.06 -0.04
C ILE A 529 -12.99 24.56 -1.46
N ALA A 530 -12.17 23.62 -1.91
CA ALA A 530 -12.36 22.87 -3.15
C ALA A 530 -13.01 21.51 -2.85
N ARG A 531 -14.14 21.18 -3.49
CA ARG A 531 -14.81 19.88 -3.38
C ARG A 531 -14.74 19.15 -4.73
N PRO A 532 -13.64 18.43 -5.02
CA PRO A 532 -13.50 17.73 -6.29
C PRO A 532 -14.47 16.55 -6.40
N GLY A 533 -14.87 16.27 -7.65
CA GLY A 533 -15.62 15.10 -8.06
C GLY A 533 -14.75 13.84 -8.12
N ILE A 534 -15.11 12.93 -9.03
CA ILE A 534 -14.34 11.73 -9.34
C ILE A 534 -13.18 12.15 -10.26
N VAL A 535 -11.99 12.31 -9.67
CA VAL A 535 -10.81 12.82 -10.40
C VAL A 535 -10.17 11.70 -11.21
N VAL A 536 -9.99 11.93 -12.51
CA VAL A 536 -9.41 10.98 -13.47
C VAL A 536 -8.39 11.66 -14.38
N GLY A 537 -7.58 10.88 -15.10
CA GLY A 537 -6.60 11.37 -16.07
C GLY A 537 -5.20 11.54 -15.51
N GLY A 538 -4.25 11.88 -16.37
CA GLY A 538 -2.82 11.94 -16.03
C GLY A 538 -2.31 10.63 -15.46
N ASP A 539 -1.40 10.69 -14.51
CA ASP A 539 -0.83 9.51 -13.83
C ASP A 539 -1.75 8.92 -12.74
N GLY A 540 -3.05 9.22 -12.77
CA GLY A 540 -4.01 8.76 -11.78
C GLY A 540 -4.43 7.31 -11.96
N PRO A 541 -4.81 6.61 -10.87
CA PRO A 541 -5.30 5.25 -10.97
C PRO A 541 -6.68 5.22 -11.62
N LEU A 542 -6.92 4.28 -12.55
CA LEU A 542 -8.28 4.00 -13.05
C LEU A 542 -9.21 3.48 -11.95
N GLN A 543 -8.64 2.91 -10.91
CA GLN A 543 -9.36 2.34 -9.77
C GLN A 543 -9.80 3.44 -8.81
N HIS A 544 -10.96 4.02 -9.07
CA HIS A 544 -11.53 5.04 -8.19
C HIS A 544 -12.69 4.47 -7.36
N TRP A 545 -12.68 4.73 -6.05
CA TRP A 545 -13.73 4.26 -5.13
C TRP A 545 -15.11 4.88 -5.38
N GLY A 546 -15.17 6.04 -6.02
CA GLY A 546 -16.43 6.66 -6.45
C GLY A 546 -17.21 5.84 -7.50
N LEU A 547 -16.56 4.93 -8.20
CA LEU A 547 -17.16 4.08 -9.24
C LEU A 547 -17.81 2.82 -8.67
N GLY A 548 -17.20 2.22 -7.65
CA GLY A 548 -17.63 0.95 -7.13
C GLY A 548 -16.66 0.35 -6.13
N ARG A 549 -17.01 -0.83 -5.65
CA ARG A 549 -16.13 -1.64 -4.81
C ARG A 549 -15.27 -2.53 -5.67
N TRP A 550 -13.97 -2.32 -5.61
CA TRP A 550 -12.99 -3.13 -6.33
C TRP A 550 -12.66 -4.42 -5.59
N HIS A 551 -12.50 -5.49 -6.36
CA HIS A 551 -12.10 -6.81 -5.91
C HIS A 551 -10.83 -7.19 -6.68
N GLY A 552 -9.69 -6.88 -6.12
CA GLY A 552 -8.41 -6.92 -6.84
C GLY A 552 -8.36 -5.90 -7.98
N ALA A 553 -7.50 -6.13 -8.95
CA ALA A 553 -7.33 -5.25 -10.11
C ALA A 553 -8.31 -5.58 -11.26
N GLY A 554 -8.83 -6.80 -11.32
CA GLY A 554 -9.60 -7.33 -12.47
C GLY A 554 -11.11 -7.29 -12.33
N ALA A 555 -11.68 -6.88 -11.18
CA ALA A 555 -13.12 -6.91 -10.96
C ALA A 555 -13.63 -5.72 -10.16
N VAL A 556 -14.79 -5.18 -10.54
CA VAL A 556 -15.45 -4.09 -9.84
C VAL A 556 -16.95 -4.36 -9.70
N LYS A 557 -17.49 -4.07 -8.53
CA LYS A 557 -18.92 -4.04 -8.27
C LYS A 557 -19.36 -2.58 -8.14
N LEU A 558 -20.08 -2.09 -9.14
CA LEU A 558 -20.50 -0.69 -9.23
C LEU A 558 -21.42 -0.30 -8.06
N TRP A 559 -21.40 0.96 -7.71
CA TRP A 559 -22.42 1.53 -6.82
C TRP A 559 -23.72 1.70 -7.60
N GLY A 560 -24.62 0.71 -7.51
CA GLY A 560 -25.85 0.67 -8.29
C GLY A 560 -25.68 -0.02 -9.66
N ARG A 561 -26.50 0.40 -10.64
CA ARG A 561 -26.50 -0.18 -12.00
C ARG A 561 -25.43 0.42 -12.92
N GLY A 562 -24.78 1.53 -12.49
CA GLY A 562 -23.76 2.24 -13.26
C GLY A 562 -24.27 2.95 -14.50
N ARG A 563 -25.58 3.30 -14.55
CA ARG A 563 -26.23 3.99 -15.68
C ARG A 563 -26.51 5.47 -15.43
N ASN A 564 -26.32 5.95 -14.20
CA ASN A 564 -26.40 7.37 -13.89
C ASN A 564 -25.10 8.08 -14.30
N ILE A 565 -25.23 9.33 -14.70
CA ILE A 565 -24.09 10.18 -15.01
C ILE A 565 -23.33 10.45 -13.71
N LEU A 566 -22.01 10.31 -13.77
CA LEU A 566 -21.13 10.48 -12.62
C LEU A 566 -20.41 11.84 -12.66
N PRO A 567 -20.09 12.43 -11.51
CA PRO A 567 -19.42 13.72 -11.40
C PRO A 567 -17.91 13.61 -11.62
N PHE A 568 -17.51 13.19 -12.82
CA PHE A 568 -16.11 13.13 -13.20
C PHE A 568 -15.48 14.51 -13.36
N VAL A 569 -14.19 14.63 -13.13
CA VAL A 569 -13.37 15.80 -13.45
C VAL A 569 -11.97 15.34 -13.83
N LEU A 570 -11.38 15.96 -14.86
CA LEU A 570 -9.97 15.71 -15.20
C LEU A 570 -9.07 16.35 -14.15
N VAL A 571 -7.95 15.69 -13.86
CA VAL A 571 -6.97 16.22 -12.88
C VAL A 571 -6.42 17.58 -13.32
N ASN A 572 -6.23 17.79 -14.62
CA ASN A 572 -5.74 19.07 -15.15
C ASN A 572 -6.79 20.18 -14.95
N ASP A 573 -8.07 19.91 -15.25
CA ASP A 573 -9.16 20.86 -15.02
C ASP A 573 -9.29 21.22 -13.53
N LEU A 574 -9.09 20.22 -12.65
CA LEU A 574 -9.07 20.44 -11.21
C LEU A 574 -7.89 21.35 -10.81
N CYS A 575 -6.69 21.11 -11.34
CA CYS A 575 -5.53 21.94 -11.08
C CYS A 575 -5.75 23.38 -11.55
N ASP A 576 -6.36 23.58 -12.72
CA ASP A 576 -6.70 24.91 -13.23
C ASP A 576 -7.65 25.66 -12.26
N ALA A 577 -8.69 24.99 -11.76
CA ALA A 577 -9.58 25.59 -10.76
C ALA A 577 -8.84 25.96 -9.46
N LEU A 578 -7.98 25.05 -8.95
CA LEU A 578 -7.19 25.28 -7.74
C LEU A 578 -6.24 26.47 -7.90
N ILE A 579 -5.62 26.63 -9.07
CA ILE A 579 -4.73 27.77 -9.37
C ILE A 579 -5.52 29.08 -9.48
N VAL A 580 -6.69 29.06 -10.10
CA VAL A 580 -7.56 30.24 -10.12
C VAL A 580 -8.01 30.64 -8.72
N MET A 581 -8.32 29.67 -7.84
CA MET A 581 -8.65 29.96 -6.43
C MET A 581 -7.51 30.65 -5.69
N MET A 582 -6.26 30.46 -6.09
CA MET A 582 -5.10 31.13 -5.51
C MET A 582 -5.13 32.64 -5.75
N THR A 583 -5.53 33.07 -6.95
CA THR A 583 -5.42 34.45 -7.41
C THR A 583 -6.75 35.22 -7.36
N ARG A 584 -7.87 34.55 -7.29
CA ARG A 584 -9.20 35.17 -7.33
C ARG A 584 -9.51 35.88 -6.03
N ASP A 585 -9.85 37.15 -6.10
CA ASP A 585 -10.27 37.94 -4.92
C ASP A 585 -11.72 37.65 -4.51
N GLY A 586 -12.02 37.81 -3.22
CA GLY A 586 -13.37 37.69 -2.67
C GLY A 586 -13.93 36.27 -2.64
N VAL A 587 -13.05 35.25 -2.60
CA VAL A 587 -13.46 33.84 -2.52
C VAL A 587 -13.18 33.21 -1.14
N GLU A 588 -12.68 33.99 -0.20
CA GLU A 588 -12.45 33.57 1.18
C GLU A 588 -13.77 33.22 1.89
N GLY A 589 -13.80 32.09 2.56
CA GLY A 589 -15.00 31.51 3.17
C GLY A 589 -15.88 30.72 2.20
N GLU A 590 -15.58 30.77 0.90
CA GLU A 590 -16.37 30.11 -0.13
C GLU A 590 -15.95 28.67 -0.36
N SER A 591 -16.93 27.87 -0.81
CA SER A 591 -16.67 26.50 -1.28
C SER A 591 -17.12 26.33 -2.72
N PHE A 592 -16.47 25.44 -3.47
CA PHE A 592 -16.73 25.22 -4.88
C PHE A 592 -16.79 23.73 -5.24
N ASN A 593 -17.88 23.32 -5.91
CA ASN A 593 -18.02 22.00 -6.49
C ASN A 593 -17.20 21.91 -7.77
N LEU A 594 -16.09 21.20 -7.72
CA LEU A 594 -15.21 20.99 -8.87
C LEU A 594 -15.54 19.66 -9.55
N THR A 595 -16.72 19.61 -10.14
CA THR A 595 -17.17 18.50 -10.99
C THR A 595 -17.15 18.95 -12.44
N GLY A 596 -16.66 18.10 -13.36
CA GLY A 596 -16.64 18.43 -14.79
C GLY A 596 -18.02 18.50 -15.43
N ALA A 597 -18.06 18.65 -16.73
CA ALA A 597 -19.30 18.57 -17.48
C ALA A 597 -19.92 17.17 -17.35
N PRO A 598 -21.25 17.05 -17.09
CA PRO A 598 -21.91 15.75 -16.92
C PRO A 598 -22.02 15.03 -18.26
N MET A 599 -21.24 13.96 -18.48
CA MET A 599 -21.18 13.28 -19.77
C MET A 599 -21.02 11.76 -19.75
N LEU A 600 -20.54 11.18 -18.65
CA LEU A 600 -20.22 9.75 -18.60
C LEU A 600 -20.95 9.05 -17.46
N THR A 601 -21.44 7.85 -17.75
CA THR A 601 -21.85 6.89 -16.72
C THR A 601 -20.67 6.00 -16.31
N GLY A 602 -20.80 5.29 -15.20
CA GLY A 602 -19.79 4.32 -14.81
C GLY A 602 -19.58 3.23 -15.87
N ARG A 603 -20.65 2.84 -16.61
CA ARG A 603 -20.53 1.86 -17.69
C ARG A 603 -19.79 2.43 -18.89
N ASP A 604 -20.12 3.65 -19.33
CA ASP A 604 -19.38 4.32 -20.41
C ASP A 604 -17.89 4.38 -20.14
N TYR A 605 -17.51 4.66 -18.89
CA TYR A 605 -16.12 4.71 -18.48
C TYR A 605 -15.42 3.35 -18.62
N PHE A 606 -16.06 2.26 -18.14
CA PHE A 606 -15.48 0.92 -18.27
C PHE A 606 -15.52 0.40 -19.72
N ASP A 607 -16.54 0.73 -20.49
CA ASP A 607 -16.61 0.37 -21.92
C ASP A 607 -15.47 1.06 -22.69
N ALA A 608 -15.16 2.32 -22.36
CA ALA A 608 -14.02 3.04 -22.94
C ALA A 608 -12.67 2.41 -22.53
N ILE A 609 -12.51 1.98 -21.26
CA ILE A 609 -11.34 1.23 -20.82
C ILE A 609 -11.18 -0.06 -21.64
N HIS A 610 -12.25 -0.84 -21.78
CA HIS A 610 -12.21 -2.09 -22.53
C HIS A 610 -11.82 -1.87 -24.00
N ALA A 611 -12.38 -0.83 -24.62
CA ALA A 611 -12.15 -0.53 -26.03
C ALA A 611 -10.74 0.01 -26.30
N ARG A 612 -10.23 0.91 -25.44
CA ARG A 612 -8.97 1.63 -25.68
C ARG A 612 -7.73 0.87 -25.20
N LEU A 613 -7.87 0.10 -24.12
CA LEU A 613 -6.74 -0.55 -23.47
C LEU A 613 -6.68 -2.05 -23.69
N GLY A 614 -7.67 -2.64 -24.36
CA GLY A 614 -7.78 -4.09 -24.51
C GLY A 614 -7.98 -4.84 -23.17
N ALA A 615 -8.02 -4.13 -22.04
CA ALA A 615 -8.22 -4.72 -20.73
C ALA A 615 -9.67 -5.16 -20.54
N ARG A 616 -9.88 -6.36 -19.99
CA ARG A 616 -11.23 -6.91 -19.75
C ARG A 616 -11.49 -7.01 -18.26
N LEU A 617 -12.09 -5.97 -17.69
CA LEU A 617 -12.53 -5.96 -16.30
C LEU A 617 -13.89 -6.62 -16.14
N ARG A 618 -14.05 -7.40 -15.10
CA ARG A 618 -15.36 -7.93 -14.72
C ARG A 618 -16.18 -6.86 -14.01
N VAL A 619 -17.07 -6.18 -14.73
CA VAL A 619 -17.93 -5.11 -14.20
C VAL A 619 -19.30 -5.67 -13.86
N THR A 620 -19.68 -5.61 -12.59
CA THR A 620 -20.99 -6.11 -12.12
C THR A 620 -21.79 -4.99 -11.45
N SER A 621 -23.11 -5.03 -11.56
CA SER A 621 -24.01 -4.10 -10.86
C SER A 621 -24.05 -4.42 -9.36
N GLY A 622 -24.08 -3.39 -8.52
CA GLY A 622 -24.29 -3.51 -7.09
C GLY A 622 -25.72 -3.15 -6.67
N ASN A 623 -26.25 -3.83 -5.67
CA ASN A 623 -27.45 -3.40 -4.98
C ASN A 623 -27.04 -2.79 -3.62
N LEU A 624 -27.17 -1.47 -3.51
CA LEU A 624 -26.71 -0.73 -2.33
C LEU A 624 -27.44 -1.14 -1.05
N THR A 625 -28.74 -1.48 -1.14
CA THR A 625 -29.51 -1.95 0.01
C THR A 625 -29.00 -3.33 0.50
N ALA A 626 -28.77 -4.26 -0.44
CA ALA A 626 -28.21 -5.57 -0.10
C ALA A 626 -26.78 -5.45 0.45
N MET A 627 -25.96 -4.54 -0.10
CA MET A 627 -24.62 -4.26 0.42
C MET A 627 -24.65 -3.65 1.82
N TRP A 628 -25.60 -2.75 2.09
CA TRP A 628 -25.83 -2.20 3.43
C TRP A 628 -26.29 -3.27 4.44
N MET A 629 -27.19 -4.18 4.04
CA MET A 629 -27.61 -5.31 4.89
C MET A 629 -26.43 -6.25 5.20
N ALA A 630 -25.62 -6.56 4.19
CA ALA A 630 -24.40 -7.36 4.40
C ALA A 630 -23.39 -6.67 5.33
N ASP A 631 -23.31 -5.34 5.26
CA ASP A 631 -22.46 -4.55 6.18
C ASP A 631 -23.02 -4.56 7.62
N ALA A 632 -24.35 -4.61 7.78
CA ALA A 632 -24.97 -4.76 9.09
C ALA A 632 -24.57 -6.06 9.79
N VAL A 633 -24.54 -7.18 9.05
CA VAL A 633 -24.08 -8.47 9.57
C VAL A 633 -22.59 -8.39 9.97
N LYS A 634 -21.77 -7.81 9.12
CA LYS A 634 -20.34 -7.59 9.42
C LYS A 634 -20.13 -6.70 10.65
N TYR A 635 -20.92 -5.64 10.79
CA TYR A 635 -20.87 -4.75 11.94
C TYR A 635 -21.25 -5.50 13.23
N ALA A 636 -22.33 -6.26 13.22
CA ALA A 636 -22.75 -7.06 14.37
C ALA A 636 -21.65 -8.06 14.78
N LEU A 637 -21.05 -8.75 13.81
CA LEU A 637 -19.92 -9.66 14.06
C LEU A 637 -18.71 -8.92 14.65
N LYS A 638 -18.32 -7.75 14.09
CA LYS A 638 -17.21 -6.95 14.61
C LYS A 638 -17.46 -6.50 16.04
N ARG A 639 -18.66 -6.03 16.34
CA ARG A 639 -19.01 -5.46 17.65
C ARG A 639 -19.19 -6.53 18.73
N HIS A 640 -19.92 -7.60 18.44
CA HIS A 640 -20.32 -8.59 19.41
C HIS A 640 -19.37 -9.80 19.48
N ALA A 641 -18.85 -10.28 18.35
CA ALA A 641 -17.94 -11.42 18.33
C ALA A 641 -16.45 -11.02 18.43
N LEU A 642 -16.06 -9.83 17.92
CA LEU A 642 -14.68 -9.35 17.95
C LEU A 642 -14.41 -8.30 19.04
N GLY A 643 -15.42 -7.87 19.79
CA GLY A 643 -15.29 -6.87 20.85
C GLY A 643 -14.84 -5.48 20.38
N ARG A 644 -14.95 -5.18 19.07
CA ARG A 644 -14.56 -3.88 18.51
C ARG A 644 -15.66 -2.85 18.79
N LYS A 645 -15.64 -2.25 19.97
CA LYS A 645 -16.64 -1.25 20.42
C LYS A 645 -16.65 0.01 19.54
N SER A 646 -15.51 0.36 18.92
CA SER A 646 -15.33 1.54 18.04
C SER A 646 -15.77 1.31 16.58
N ALA A 647 -16.33 0.13 16.24
CA ALA A 647 -16.78 -0.12 14.87
C ALA A 647 -17.88 0.87 14.46
N LEU A 648 -17.70 1.57 13.35
CA LEU A 648 -18.70 2.46 12.76
C LEU A 648 -19.60 1.69 11.80
N ARG A 649 -20.88 2.04 11.77
CA ARG A 649 -21.85 1.57 10.78
C ARG A 649 -22.41 2.76 10.02
N ALA A 650 -22.19 2.79 8.73
CA ALA A 650 -22.79 3.79 7.85
C ALA A 650 -24.30 3.54 7.68
N SER A 651 -25.08 4.62 7.62
CA SER A 651 -26.54 4.58 7.38
C SER A 651 -26.88 4.09 5.97
N LEU A 652 -28.13 3.75 5.72
CA LEU A 652 -28.61 3.45 4.37
C LEU A 652 -28.51 4.69 3.45
N ALA A 653 -28.72 5.89 4.00
CA ALA A 653 -28.54 7.16 3.30
C ALA A 653 -27.09 7.33 2.82
N ASP A 654 -26.10 7.04 3.67
CA ASP A 654 -24.69 7.03 3.28
C ASP A 654 -24.40 6.03 2.14
N TRP A 655 -24.95 4.82 2.24
CA TRP A 655 -24.76 3.83 1.16
C TRP A 655 -25.38 4.28 -0.17
N ARG A 656 -26.56 4.93 -0.12
CA ARG A 656 -27.20 5.51 -1.32
C ARG A 656 -26.38 6.67 -1.89
N SER A 657 -25.81 7.52 -1.02
CA SER A 657 -24.94 8.63 -1.42
C SER A 657 -23.71 8.18 -2.22
N ARG A 658 -23.17 6.98 -1.95
CA ARG A 658 -22.03 6.43 -2.72
C ARG A 658 -22.31 6.23 -4.21
N GLY A 659 -23.57 6.11 -4.58
CA GLY A 659 -23.98 5.89 -5.98
C GLY A 659 -23.93 7.15 -6.84
N HIS A 660 -23.82 8.32 -6.24
CA HIS A 660 -23.86 9.62 -6.95
C HIS A 660 -25.05 9.71 -7.92
N PHE A 661 -26.25 9.34 -7.45
CA PHE A 661 -27.46 9.38 -8.29
C PHE A 661 -28.00 10.79 -8.48
N ALA A 662 -27.79 11.68 -7.52
CA ALA A 662 -28.13 13.09 -7.58
C ALA A 662 -27.25 13.82 -8.63
N ARG A 663 -27.79 14.82 -9.28
CA ARG A 663 -27.05 15.65 -10.23
C ARG A 663 -26.22 16.69 -9.47
N PHE A 664 -25.01 16.96 -9.95
CA PHE A 664 -24.15 18.01 -9.42
C PHE A 664 -24.28 19.28 -10.24
N ASP A 665 -24.35 20.42 -9.55
CA ASP A 665 -24.22 21.75 -10.13
C ASP A 665 -22.82 22.30 -9.86
N ASN A 666 -22.13 22.74 -10.91
CA ASN A 666 -20.84 23.41 -10.86
C ASN A 666 -20.92 24.88 -11.30
N ALA A 667 -22.13 25.42 -11.40
CA ALA A 667 -22.36 26.79 -11.92
C ALA A 667 -21.65 27.84 -11.06
N LYS A 668 -21.55 27.65 -9.74
CA LYS A 668 -20.84 28.57 -8.84
C LYS A 668 -19.34 28.61 -9.19
N ALA A 669 -18.70 27.46 -9.38
CA ALA A 669 -17.30 27.39 -9.79
C ALA A 669 -17.08 28.01 -11.17
N ARG A 670 -17.95 27.73 -12.14
CA ARG A 670 -17.84 28.30 -13.50
C ARG A 670 -17.98 29.82 -13.50
N ARG A 671 -18.96 30.37 -12.80
CA ARG A 671 -19.18 31.83 -12.73
C ARG A 671 -18.19 32.55 -11.82
N GLY A 672 -17.99 32.02 -10.62
CA GLY A 672 -17.14 32.65 -9.60
C GLY A 672 -15.66 32.60 -9.93
N LEU A 673 -15.19 31.48 -10.49
CA LEU A 673 -13.79 31.30 -10.85
C LEU A 673 -13.50 31.54 -12.33
N GLY A 674 -14.52 31.63 -13.19
CA GLY A 674 -14.32 31.63 -14.65
C GLY A 674 -13.83 30.26 -15.18
N TRP A 675 -13.97 29.20 -14.39
CA TRP A 675 -13.49 27.88 -14.68
C TRP A 675 -14.29 27.18 -15.77
N GLN A 676 -13.60 26.55 -16.72
CA GLN A 676 -14.21 25.87 -17.85
C GLN A 676 -13.60 24.46 -17.98
N PRO A 677 -14.22 23.43 -17.34
CA PRO A 677 -13.76 22.06 -17.48
C PRO A 677 -14.04 21.52 -18.89
N GLU A 678 -13.30 20.50 -19.31
CA GLU A 678 -13.48 19.81 -20.58
C GLU A 678 -14.94 19.36 -20.75
N ALA A 679 -15.56 19.77 -21.83
CA ALA A 679 -16.95 19.49 -22.15
C ALA A 679 -17.13 18.56 -23.37
N ASP A 680 -16.08 18.37 -24.17
CA ASP A 680 -16.11 17.39 -25.25
C ASP A 680 -15.85 15.98 -24.74
N ARG A 681 -16.74 15.05 -25.05
CA ARG A 681 -16.69 13.66 -24.56
C ARG A 681 -15.46 12.91 -25.07
N ALA A 682 -15.08 13.10 -26.33
CA ALA A 682 -13.96 12.41 -26.91
C ALA A 682 -12.64 12.90 -26.32
N ALA A 683 -12.47 14.22 -26.26
CA ALA A 683 -11.32 14.85 -25.63
C ALA A 683 -11.21 14.49 -24.14
N PHE A 684 -12.33 14.41 -23.42
CA PHE A 684 -12.35 13.97 -22.04
C PHE A 684 -11.85 12.53 -21.89
N LEU A 685 -12.35 11.60 -22.70
CA LEU A 685 -11.95 10.20 -22.66
C LEU A 685 -10.47 10.03 -23.06
N ASP A 686 -9.99 10.81 -24.02
CA ASP A 686 -8.58 10.80 -24.41
C ASP A 686 -7.69 11.18 -23.23
N LYS A 687 -7.99 12.29 -22.57
CA LYS A 687 -7.25 12.77 -21.39
C LYS A 687 -7.46 11.88 -20.14
N ALA A 688 -8.67 11.32 -19.95
CA ALA A 688 -8.98 10.48 -18.80
C ALA A 688 -8.31 9.10 -18.87
N LEU A 689 -8.06 8.58 -20.07
CA LEU A 689 -7.52 7.24 -20.33
C LEU A 689 -6.15 7.29 -21.01
N GLU A 690 -5.47 8.42 -20.96
CA GLU A 690 -4.11 8.62 -21.49
C GLU A 690 -3.06 7.84 -20.69
N ALA A 691 -3.41 7.38 -19.52
CA ALA A 691 -2.46 6.77 -18.59
C ALA A 691 -1.72 5.59 -19.22
N ARG A 692 -0.41 5.73 -19.29
CA ARG A 692 0.54 4.79 -19.89
C ARG A 692 0.70 3.48 -19.10
N ALA A 693 0.14 3.40 -17.91
CA ALA A 693 0.35 2.28 -16.99
C ALA A 693 -0.95 1.87 -16.29
N LEU A 694 -2.02 1.68 -17.03
CA LEU A 694 -3.25 1.16 -16.50
C LEU A 694 -3.12 -0.35 -16.29
N PHE A 695 -3.16 -0.81 -15.05
CA PHE A 695 -2.98 -2.23 -14.67
C PHE A 695 -1.59 -2.82 -14.94
N GLY A 696 -0.56 -1.98 -15.13
CA GLY A 696 0.77 -2.47 -15.43
C GLY A 696 0.95 -2.95 -16.89
N LEU A 697 0.04 -2.61 -17.76
CA LEU A 697 0.14 -2.90 -19.21
C LEU A 697 0.81 -1.75 -19.95
#